data_110e12547d6b286d7beba7f4164064f5
#
_entry.id   110e12547d6b286d7beba7f4164064f5
#
_cell.length_a   1.000
_cell.length_b   1.000
_cell.length_c   1.000
_cell.angle_alpha   90.00
_cell.angle_beta   90.00
_cell.angle_gamma   90.00
#
_symmetry.space_group_name_H-M   'P 1'
#
loop_
_entity.id
_entity.type
_entity.pdbx_description
1 polymer ?
#
loop_
_entity_poly.entity_id
_entity_poly.type
_entity_poly.pdbx_seq_one_letter_code
_entity_poly.pdbx_strand_id
1 'polypeptide(L)'
;MTVKKRDGDIEEFKESKIVRVIKLASSAVKIPIDDDLMTKLVKFVVSKVSKLEEPIEIEDIQNAVEDSLMKYNLYDIERAFHDKRVERSKIRFKAYQINKEMEEKLAASNIQNSNANMDESSHGGRKGEMINSYLKNEALDYRINQKFAKLHKNNHIYEHDLDSWALGMHNCLSIPFDDWMEDGIITRQVYIRPCRSVSTFTQLIAVGKQLQSLQQFGGVAATHIDTSAVPYIRYSLMKHYLVAWLKLTGEFNNLNLVQMAMDDYEEEDTGIWHNRLEDWIDDRKTQFLKETGLAYKDFYIGNEKLDSALYNSALYDTIREIKQSVEAMLHNLNSLQSRSGNQLPFSSINYGLETSEEGRLFTNAILHNTIKGVGNGMTSIFPCQIFQLKDGINTKPGDRNFDLFELAIRSSAKRMYPNYVNCDWSVQKVAFEKSQALKKKALDSIASEEFKMKVASLPWAIQDKLGFHFDKEEAVFKMNDYEQPFEASSTMGCRTWNGFDINFTEEYFLDLLKKTVETGKLPKNYLYSAIQKDGRGNICPSTIILPTYAMEAKKKAEKDGHPEYSVDYFMKALEKAIEDCKDELIERFNWICAQTVASASFMWENNAMKGYIPEEGIRSAMKHGTLAIGQIGMAETLQILLGCNQLDPRGMELAKRIEQLYKDKCNEYKEEYHLNFGVYYTPAESLCMTSYDKFLKKYKLIENVTAFKDSKTGELKPRGYFTNSIHVPVWEKISPFQKIDCESQLVGYSSAGCITYVEIGDNAEHNLKALMQLVLYAKAKDITYFAVNVPISECTNCGYNGHIKFDSCCPKCGAEDKYINHYARVTGYLSVKYQHFNRGKQFETKDREEHVQFWDDWVLSEEIVTNPHYNEVQMTA
;
A
#
# COMPACT_ATOMS: atom_id res chain seq x y z
N MET A 1 -8.73 -60.31 20.34
CA MET A 1 -7.98 -59.51 19.38
C MET A 1 -8.05 -58.04 19.77
N THR A 2 -6.93 -57.38 19.78
CA THR A 2 -6.82 -55.98 20.12
C THR A 2 -6.42 -55.19 18.84
N VAL A 3 -6.92 -53.99 18.72
CA VAL A 3 -6.71 -53.10 17.56
C VAL A 3 -6.03 -51.82 17.99
N LYS A 4 -4.98 -51.50 17.35
CA LYS A 4 -4.30 -50.20 17.49
C LYS A 4 -4.91 -49.21 16.56
N LYS A 5 -5.51 -48.17 17.13
CA LYS A 5 -6.01 -47.04 16.35
C LYS A 5 -4.88 -46.15 15.86
N ARG A 6 -5.22 -45.20 14.95
CA ARG A 6 -4.27 -44.24 14.38
C ARG A 6 -3.72 -43.21 15.42
N ASP A 7 -4.47 -42.92 16.47
CA ASP A 7 -4.07 -42.09 17.61
C ASP A 7 -3.16 -42.82 18.62
N GLY A 8 -2.89 -44.12 18.40
CA GLY A 8 -2.09 -44.98 19.25
C GLY A 8 -2.89 -45.73 20.30
N ASP A 9 -4.15 -45.42 20.50
CA ASP A 9 -5.01 -46.11 21.44
C ASP A 9 -5.23 -47.57 21.03
N ILE A 10 -5.28 -48.46 22.03
CA ILE A 10 -5.55 -49.87 21.85
C ILE A 10 -6.99 -50.15 22.35
N GLU A 11 -7.81 -50.71 21.48
CA GLU A 11 -9.17 -51.14 21.84
C GLU A 11 -9.47 -52.59 21.45
N GLU A 12 -10.52 -53.15 22.00
CA GLU A 12 -10.99 -54.46 21.64
C GLU A 12 -11.55 -54.47 20.21
N PHE A 13 -11.20 -55.52 19.42
CA PHE A 13 -11.74 -55.70 18.10
C PHE A 13 -13.27 -56.02 18.14
N LYS A 14 -14.06 -55.27 17.35
CA LYS A 14 -15.52 -55.43 17.30
C LYS A 14 -16.00 -55.59 15.86
N GLU A 15 -16.54 -56.77 15.57
CA GLU A 15 -17.11 -57.07 14.24
C GLU A 15 -18.25 -56.11 13.82
N SER A 16 -19.00 -55.60 14.81
CA SER A 16 -20.06 -54.63 14.58
C SER A 16 -19.56 -53.33 13.87
N LYS A 17 -18.29 -52.95 14.08
CA LYS A 17 -17.69 -51.81 13.36
C LYS A 17 -17.48 -52.11 11.89
N ILE A 18 -17.10 -53.35 11.54
CA ILE A 18 -16.95 -53.79 10.13
C ILE A 18 -18.30 -53.78 9.46
N VAL A 19 -19.34 -54.39 10.10
CA VAL A 19 -20.71 -54.38 9.57
C VAL A 19 -21.19 -52.95 9.27
N ARG A 20 -20.92 -52.02 10.22
CA ARG A 20 -21.31 -50.62 10.10
C ARG A 20 -20.64 -49.92 8.89
N VAL A 21 -19.36 -50.11 8.68
CA VAL A 21 -18.65 -49.41 7.58
C VAL A 21 -19.05 -49.97 6.21
N ILE A 22 -19.28 -51.30 6.08
CA ILE A 22 -19.77 -51.92 4.88
C ILE A 22 -21.20 -51.47 4.57
N LYS A 23 -22.09 -51.42 5.58
CA LYS A 23 -23.46 -50.87 5.39
C LYS A 23 -23.47 -49.42 4.94
N LEU A 24 -22.57 -48.58 5.46
CA LEU A 24 -22.46 -47.20 5.03
C LEU A 24 -22.02 -47.08 3.56
N ALA A 25 -21.04 -47.89 3.13
CA ALA A 25 -20.58 -47.89 1.74
C ALA A 25 -21.69 -48.42 0.78
N SER A 26 -22.38 -49.50 1.18
CA SER A 26 -23.53 -50.07 0.46
C SER A 26 -24.68 -49.06 0.30
N SER A 27 -24.99 -48.29 1.33
CA SER A 27 -26.04 -47.26 1.29
C SER A 27 -25.66 -46.09 0.37
N ALA A 28 -24.36 -45.71 0.30
CA ALA A 28 -23.87 -44.63 -0.54
C ALA A 28 -24.09 -44.92 -2.05
N VAL A 29 -23.98 -46.19 -2.46
CA VAL A 29 -24.21 -46.63 -3.86
C VAL A 29 -25.60 -47.24 -4.06
N LYS A 30 -26.45 -47.29 -3.01
CA LYS A 30 -27.80 -47.83 -3.02
C LYS A 30 -27.89 -49.32 -3.46
N ILE A 31 -26.86 -50.10 -3.17
CA ILE A 31 -26.80 -51.55 -3.41
C ILE A 31 -27.00 -52.27 -2.07
N PRO A 32 -28.15 -52.93 -1.81
CA PRO A 32 -28.37 -53.63 -0.55
C PRO A 32 -27.51 -54.89 -0.42
N ILE A 33 -27.08 -55.19 0.79
CA ILE A 33 -26.37 -56.42 1.14
C ILE A 33 -27.26 -57.19 2.11
N ASP A 34 -27.58 -58.44 1.79
CA ASP A 34 -28.35 -59.30 2.67
C ASP A 34 -27.52 -59.79 3.86
N ASP A 35 -28.17 -60.30 4.90
CA ASP A 35 -27.50 -60.70 6.16
C ASP A 35 -26.59 -61.93 5.96
N ASP A 36 -26.88 -62.84 5.03
CA ASP A 36 -26.00 -63.98 4.73
C ASP A 36 -24.69 -63.55 4.08
N LEU A 37 -24.77 -62.64 3.07
CA LEU A 37 -23.58 -62.06 2.41
C LEU A 37 -22.78 -61.21 3.41
N MET A 38 -23.44 -60.40 4.24
CA MET A 38 -22.79 -59.64 5.27
C MET A 38 -22.01 -60.54 6.26
N THR A 39 -22.60 -61.63 6.63
CA THR A 39 -21.94 -62.63 7.53
C THR A 39 -20.68 -63.21 6.86
N LYS A 40 -20.77 -63.55 5.54
CA LYS A 40 -19.62 -64.06 4.76
C LYS A 40 -18.50 -63.05 4.65
N LEU A 41 -18.82 -61.74 4.39
CA LEU A 41 -17.88 -60.66 4.33
C LEU A 41 -17.13 -60.50 5.65
N VAL A 42 -17.86 -60.39 6.77
CA VAL A 42 -17.25 -60.25 8.11
C VAL A 42 -16.38 -61.43 8.48
N LYS A 43 -16.84 -62.68 8.24
CA LYS A 43 -16.04 -63.88 8.48
C LYS A 43 -14.72 -63.89 7.72
N PHE A 44 -14.75 -63.40 6.46
CA PHE A 44 -13.55 -63.32 5.66
C PHE A 44 -12.57 -62.31 6.29
N VAL A 45 -13.04 -61.06 6.65
CA VAL A 45 -12.20 -60.07 7.32
C VAL A 45 -11.62 -60.66 8.61
N VAL A 46 -12.44 -61.24 9.47
CA VAL A 46 -11.96 -61.81 10.73
C VAL A 46 -10.92 -62.93 10.49
N SER A 47 -11.14 -63.79 9.50
CA SER A 47 -10.17 -64.87 9.18
C SER A 47 -8.84 -64.36 8.64
N LYS A 48 -8.82 -63.14 8.08
CA LYS A 48 -7.61 -62.50 7.56
C LYS A 48 -6.83 -61.79 8.66
N VAL A 49 -7.54 -60.99 9.47
CA VAL A 49 -6.92 -60.21 10.54
C VAL A 49 -6.48 -61.06 11.74
N SER A 50 -7.15 -62.20 12.01
CA SER A 50 -6.76 -63.13 13.09
C SER A 50 -5.40 -63.81 12.88
N LYS A 51 -4.80 -63.68 11.70
CA LYS A 51 -3.45 -64.20 11.37
C LYS A 51 -2.35 -63.18 11.59
N LEU A 52 -2.71 -61.95 11.94
CA LEU A 52 -1.77 -60.85 12.17
C LEU A 52 -1.33 -60.78 13.63
N GLU A 53 -0.16 -60.20 13.88
CA GLU A 53 0.34 -59.96 15.25
C GLU A 53 -0.50 -58.87 15.94
N GLU A 54 -0.79 -59.08 17.24
CA GLU A 54 -1.50 -58.13 18.07
C GLU A 54 -0.54 -57.11 18.67
N PRO A 55 -0.93 -55.82 18.82
CA PRO A 55 -2.22 -55.26 18.41
C PRO A 55 -2.30 -55.01 16.88
N ILE A 56 -3.40 -55.42 16.25
CA ILE A 56 -3.64 -55.29 14.81
C ILE A 56 -3.76 -53.81 14.42
N GLU A 57 -3.04 -53.36 13.45
CA GLU A 57 -3.16 -51.98 12.92
C GLU A 57 -4.52 -51.79 12.22
N ILE A 58 -5.18 -50.65 12.45
CA ILE A 58 -6.50 -50.34 11.87
C ILE A 58 -6.47 -50.34 10.31
N GLU A 59 -5.32 -50.03 9.71
CA GLU A 59 -5.16 -50.06 8.26
C GLU A 59 -5.26 -51.48 7.68
N ASP A 60 -4.74 -52.47 8.40
CA ASP A 60 -4.80 -53.87 7.99
C ASP A 60 -6.25 -54.38 8.00
N ILE A 61 -7.05 -53.94 8.97
CA ILE A 61 -8.49 -54.24 8.99
C ILE A 61 -9.20 -53.62 7.79
N GLN A 62 -8.86 -52.36 7.45
CA GLN A 62 -9.47 -51.69 6.29
C GLN A 62 -9.07 -52.36 4.97
N ASN A 63 -7.79 -52.75 4.82
CA ASN A 63 -7.35 -53.56 3.69
C ASN A 63 -8.10 -54.86 3.59
N ALA A 64 -8.31 -55.56 4.70
CA ALA A 64 -9.07 -56.81 4.75
C ALA A 64 -10.54 -56.61 4.37
N VAL A 65 -11.16 -55.44 4.65
CA VAL A 65 -12.51 -55.09 4.22
C VAL A 65 -12.56 -54.87 2.70
N GLU A 66 -11.61 -54.11 2.12
CA GLU A 66 -11.50 -53.95 0.66
C GLU A 66 -11.36 -55.29 -0.05
N ASP A 67 -10.41 -56.12 0.43
CA ASP A 67 -10.23 -57.49 -0.11
C ASP A 67 -11.47 -58.37 0.00
N SER A 68 -12.24 -58.24 1.06
CA SER A 68 -13.49 -58.95 1.26
C SER A 68 -14.51 -58.53 0.21
N LEU A 69 -14.71 -57.21 0.00
CA LEU A 69 -15.63 -56.69 -1.00
C LEU A 69 -15.26 -57.09 -2.42
N MET A 70 -13.98 -57.04 -2.75
CA MET A 70 -13.45 -57.50 -4.06
C MET A 70 -13.67 -58.97 -4.27
N LYS A 71 -13.39 -59.82 -3.26
CA LYS A 71 -13.58 -61.28 -3.35
C LYS A 71 -15.02 -61.70 -3.68
N TYR A 72 -15.96 -60.95 -3.15
CA TYR A 72 -17.41 -61.21 -3.40
C TYR A 72 -17.97 -60.39 -4.55
N ASN A 73 -17.12 -59.78 -5.43
CA ASN A 73 -17.43 -59.00 -6.64
C ASN A 73 -18.33 -57.76 -6.36
N LEU A 74 -18.19 -57.17 -5.19
CA LEU A 74 -18.94 -55.95 -4.77
C LEU A 74 -18.14 -54.67 -5.11
N TYR A 75 -17.74 -54.55 -6.38
CA TYR A 75 -16.82 -53.50 -6.84
C TYR A 75 -17.33 -52.06 -6.62
N ASP A 76 -18.62 -51.81 -6.79
CA ASP A 76 -19.17 -50.48 -6.59
C ASP A 76 -19.17 -50.10 -5.11
N ILE A 77 -19.40 -51.04 -4.21
CA ILE A 77 -19.38 -50.84 -2.76
C ILE A 77 -17.94 -50.70 -2.29
N GLU A 78 -17.03 -51.50 -2.84
CA GLU A 78 -15.58 -51.38 -2.57
C GLU A 78 -15.08 -50.00 -2.98
N ARG A 79 -15.40 -49.52 -4.18
CA ARG A 79 -15.04 -48.19 -4.66
C ARG A 79 -15.56 -47.10 -3.73
N ALA A 80 -16.81 -47.15 -3.31
CA ALA A 80 -17.38 -46.18 -2.37
C ALA A 80 -16.70 -46.23 -0.99
N PHE A 81 -16.31 -47.41 -0.51
CA PHE A 81 -15.55 -47.55 0.71
C PHE A 81 -14.13 -46.98 0.58
N HIS A 82 -13.45 -47.31 -0.54
CA HIS A 82 -12.11 -46.79 -0.87
C HIS A 82 -12.08 -45.27 -1.00
N ASP A 83 -13.00 -44.69 -1.78
CA ASP A 83 -13.10 -43.24 -1.95
C ASP A 83 -13.31 -42.52 -0.61
N LYS A 84 -14.16 -43.05 0.27
CA LYS A 84 -14.37 -42.49 1.61
C LYS A 84 -13.15 -42.65 2.51
N ARG A 85 -12.42 -43.72 2.40
CA ARG A 85 -11.13 -43.95 3.09
C ARG A 85 -10.08 -42.92 2.66
N VAL A 86 -9.94 -42.71 1.34
CA VAL A 86 -9.02 -41.74 0.74
C VAL A 86 -9.38 -40.31 1.16
N GLU A 87 -10.66 -39.95 1.09
CA GLU A 87 -11.14 -38.64 1.55
C GLU A 87 -10.76 -38.36 3.03
N ARG A 88 -11.07 -39.31 3.91
CA ARG A 88 -10.71 -39.22 5.34
C ARG A 88 -9.19 -39.18 5.58
N SER A 89 -8.42 -39.87 4.75
CA SER A 89 -6.96 -39.83 4.85
C SER A 89 -6.40 -38.49 4.43
N LYS A 90 -6.95 -37.86 3.36
CA LYS A 90 -6.62 -36.50 2.96
C LYS A 90 -6.91 -35.49 4.06
N ILE A 91 -8.10 -35.56 4.68
CA ILE A 91 -8.49 -34.68 5.79
C ILE A 91 -7.52 -34.79 6.97
N ARG A 92 -7.15 -36.03 7.34
CA ARG A 92 -6.20 -36.27 8.44
C ARG A 92 -4.80 -35.79 8.13
N PHE A 93 -4.33 -36.05 6.91
CA PHE A 93 -3.02 -35.55 6.46
C PHE A 93 -2.96 -34.03 6.51
N LYS A 94 -4.04 -33.38 6.06
CA LYS A 94 -4.16 -31.91 6.14
C LYS A 94 -4.18 -31.42 7.59
N ALA A 95 -4.94 -32.07 8.47
CA ALA A 95 -4.94 -31.72 9.90
C ALA A 95 -3.56 -31.93 10.55
N TYR A 96 -2.85 -32.97 10.18
CA TYR A 96 -1.47 -33.22 10.63
C TYR A 96 -0.51 -32.12 10.15
N GLN A 97 -0.60 -31.72 8.88
CA GLN A 97 0.22 -30.61 8.35
C GLN A 97 -0.06 -29.30 9.08
N ILE A 98 -1.34 -28.95 9.28
CA ILE A 98 -1.73 -27.76 10.03
C ILE A 98 -1.18 -27.81 11.46
N ASN A 99 -1.33 -28.94 12.17
CA ASN A 99 -0.80 -29.09 13.52
C ASN A 99 0.72 -28.97 13.56
N LYS A 100 1.43 -29.55 12.59
CA LYS A 100 2.89 -29.44 12.50
C LYS A 100 3.33 -28.00 12.26
N GLU A 101 2.69 -27.27 11.33
CA GLU A 101 2.95 -25.84 11.11
C GLU A 101 2.67 -25.02 12.37
N MET A 102 1.57 -25.33 13.09
CA MET A 102 1.25 -24.70 14.37
C MET A 102 2.32 -24.95 15.43
N GLU A 103 2.81 -26.18 15.57
CA GLU A 103 3.88 -26.52 16.51
C GLU A 103 5.18 -25.78 16.17
N GLU A 104 5.56 -25.71 14.90
CA GLU A 104 6.74 -24.96 14.45
C GLU A 104 6.62 -23.46 14.78
N LYS A 105 5.43 -22.87 14.59
CA LYS A 105 5.15 -21.46 14.93
C LYS A 105 5.09 -21.22 16.44
N LEU A 106 4.52 -22.15 17.21
CA LEU A 106 4.48 -22.06 18.67
C LEU A 106 5.88 -22.16 19.30
N ALA A 107 6.72 -23.02 18.75
CA ALA A 107 8.09 -23.19 19.21
C ALA A 107 9.01 -22.01 18.85
N ALA A 108 8.59 -21.14 17.93
CA ALA A 108 9.40 -20.06 17.35
C ALA A 108 10.77 -20.56 16.83
N SER A 109 10.83 -21.83 16.43
CA SER A 109 12.08 -22.51 16.05
C SER A 109 12.57 -22.16 14.65
N ASN A 110 11.72 -21.57 13.82
CA ASN A 110 12.04 -21.19 12.46
C ASN A 110 11.35 -19.87 12.09
N ILE A 111 11.86 -18.76 12.67
CA ILE A 111 11.30 -17.42 12.44
C ILE A 111 11.72 -16.96 11.04
N GLN A 112 10.81 -17.07 10.09
CA GLN A 112 10.90 -16.39 8.82
C GLN A 112 9.77 -15.38 8.74
N ASN A 113 10.09 -14.12 9.00
CA ASN A 113 9.10 -13.05 8.90
C ASN A 113 8.55 -12.99 7.46
N SER A 114 7.28 -13.23 7.30
CA SER A 114 6.59 -13.05 6.02
C SER A 114 6.54 -11.57 5.62
N ASN A 115 6.60 -10.69 6.63
CA ASN A 115 6.53 -9.24 6.52
C ASN A 115 7.47 -8.61 7.56
N ALA A 116 8.37 -7.72 7.12
CA ALA A 116 9.36 -7.07 7.99
C ALA A 116 8.75 -6.15 9.07
N ASN A 117 7.47 -5.79 8.96
CA ASN A 117 6.72 -5.04 9.97
C ASN A 117 6.12 -5.94 11.08
N MET A 118 6.17 -7.26 10.94
CA MET A 118 5.63 -8.20 11.92
C MET A 118 6.71 -8.64 12.91
N ASP A 119 6.34 -8.81 14.17
CA ASP A 119 7.17 -9.47 15.17
C ASP A 119 6.65 -10.89 15.46
N GLU A 120 7.11 -11.87 14.68
CA GLU A 120 6.71 -13.28 14.80
C GLU A 120 7.21 -13.92 16.10
N SER A 121 8.15 -13.30 16.81
CA SER A 121 8.63 -13.79 18.12
C SER A 121 7.67 -13.45 19.28
N SER A 122 6.87 -12.41 19.13
CA SER A 122 5.91 -11.95 20.13
C SER A 122 4.68 -12.87 20.22
N HIS A 123 3.97 -12.82 21.35
CA HIS A 123 2.70 -13.57 21.49
C HIS A 123 1.65 -13.17 20.43
N GLY A 124 1.52 -11.87 20.16
CA GLY A 124 0.60 -11.36 19.12
C GLY A 124 1.03 -11.73 17.71
N GLY A 125 2.34 -11.68 17.43
CA GLY A 125 2.91 -12.10 16.15
C GLY A 125 2.69 -13.58 15.87
N ARG A 126 3.00 -14.47 16.82
CA ARG A 126 2.76 -15.92 16.70
C ARG A 126 1.28 -16.24 16.48
N LYS A 127 0.39 -15.62 17.27
CA LYS A 127 -1.06 -15.77 17.08
C LYS A 127 -1.51 -15.31 15.70
N GLY A 128 -1.01 -14.16 15.24
CA GLY A 128 -1.30 -13.64 13.90
C GLY A 128 -0.86 -14.61 12.80
N GLU A 129 0.38 -15.10 12.85
CA GLU A 129 0.91 -16.04 11.85
C GLU A 129 0.17 -17.38 11.80
N MET A 130 -0.25 -17.90 12.95
CA MET A 130 -1.07 -19.12 12.98
C MET A 130 -2.42 -18.92 12.26
N ILE A 131 -3.07 -17.78 12.53
CA ILE A 131 -4.34 -17.43 11.86
C ILE A 131 -4.11 -17.21 10.36
N ASN A 132 -3.07 -16.45 9.98
CA ASN A 132 -2.73 -16.17 8.59
C ASN A 132 -2.42 -17.45 7.80
N SER A 133 -1.66 -18.39 8.38
CA SER A 133 -1.37 -19.69 7.76
C SER A 133 -2.64 -20.50 7.50
N TYR A 134 -3.56 -20.54 8.46
CA TYR A 134 -4.86 -21.19 8.28
C TYR A 134 -5.68 -20.54 7.15
N LEU A 135 -5.82 -19.21 7.16
CA LEU A 135 -6.59 -18.46 6.18
C LEU A 135 -6.01 -18.57 4.76
N LYS A 136 -4.68 -18.61 4.61
CA LYS A 136 -4.00 -18.86 3.31
C LYS A 136 -4.38 -20.22 2.73
N ASN A 137 -4.38 -21.26 3.56
CA ASN A 137 -4.81 -22.60 3.15
C ASN A 137 -6.31 -22.63 2.81
N GLU A 138 -7.16 -21.96 3.60
CA GLU A 138 -8.59 -21.84 3.35
C GLU A 138 -8.86 -21.16 1.99
N ALA A 139 -8.14 -20.07 1.69
CA ALA A 139 -8.26 -19.39 0.41
C ALA A 139 -7.94 -20.33 -0.76
N LEU A 140 -6.76 -20.97 -0.76
CA LEU A 140 -6.28 -21.79 -1.87
C LEU A 140 -7.06 -23.08 -2.08
N ASP A 141 -7.63 -23.67 -1.04
CA ASP A 141 -8.27 -24.97 -1.13
C ASP A 141 -9.78 -24.88 -1.35
N TYR A 142 -10.42 -23.77 -0.90
CA TYR A 142 -11.88 -23.71 -0.85
C TYR A 142 -12.50 -22.42 -1.40
N ARG A 143 -11.76 -21.31 -1.49
CA ARG A 143 -12.32 -20.02 -1.92
C ARG A 143 -11.98 -19.69 -3.36
N ILE A 144 -10.69 -19.72 -3.68
CA ILE A 144 -10.16 -19.40 -5.01
C ILE A 144 -10.49 -20.53 -5.99
N ASN A 145 -10.89 -20.17 -7.21
CA ASN A 145 -11.09 -21.13 -8.29
C ASN A 145 -9.84 -22.01 -8.44
N GLN A 146 -10.04 -23.32 -8.54
CA GLN A 146 -8.94 -24.30 -8.58
C GLN A 146 -7.98 -24.10 -9.77
N LYS A 147 -8.41 -23.45 -10.85
CA LYS A 147 -7.53 -23.01 -11.95
C LYS A 147 -6.48 -22.02 -11.42
N PHE A 148 -6.89 -20.96 -10.72
CA PHE A 148 -6.00 -19.92 -10.20
C PHE A 148 -5.17 -20.43 -9.03
N ALA A 149 -5.75 -21.21 -8.13
CA ALA A 149 -5.01 -21.87 -7.05
C ALA A 149 -3.86 -22.76 -7.59
N LYS A 150 -4.07 -23.47 -8.72
CA LYS A 150 -3.00 -24.22 -9.39
C LYS A 150 -1.94 -23.34 -10.01
N LEU A 151 -2.34 -22.22 -10.65
CA LEU A 151 -1.38 -21.26 -11.21
C LEU A 151 -0.49 -20.66 -10.11
N HIS A 152 -1.08 -20.31 -8.94
CA HIS A 152 -0.32 -19.87 -7.77
C HIS A 152 0.65 -20.94 -7.26
N LYS A 153 0.16 -22.17 -7.04
CA LYS A 153 0.99 -23.30 -6.55
C LYS A 153 2.14 -23.63 -7.51
N ASN A 154 1.92 -23.49 -8.81
CA ASN A 154 2.89 -23.84 -9.88
C ASN A 154 3.82 -22.66 -10.27
N ASN A 155 3.79 -21.56 -9.54
CA ASN A 155 4.66 -20.41 -9.77
C ASN A 155 4.43 -19.66 -11.11
N HIS A 156 3.19 -19.60 -11.57
CA HIS A 156 2.79 -18.85 -12.76
C HIS A 156 2.23 -17.47 -12.40
N ILE A 157 1.27 -17.45 -11.48
CA ILE A 157 0.65 -16.24 -10.92
C ILE A 157 0.84 -16.27 -9.42
N TYR A 158 0.96 -15.12 -8.81
CA TYR A 158 1.01 -14.97 -7.35
C TYR A 158 -0.19 -14.17 -6.87
N GLU A 159 -1.05 -14.85 -6.10
CA GLU A 159 -2.14 -14.23 -5.37
C GLU A 159 -1.60 -13.60 -4.11
N HIS A 160 -1.78 -12.28 -4.00
CA HIS A 160 -1.30 -11.51 -2.85
C HIS A 160 -2.22 -11.67 -1.65
N ASP A 161 -1.61 -11.70 -0.44
CA ASP A 161 -2.32 -11.62 0.83
C ASP A 161 -3.52 -12.59 0.91
N LEU A 162 -3.22 -13.88 0.75
CA LEU A 162 -4.21 -14.96 0.71
C LEU A 162 -5.07 -15.04 1.97
N ASP A 163 -4.52 -14.70 3.13
CA ASP A 163 -5.24 -14.56 4.40
C ASP A 163 -6.32 -13.48 4.31
N SER A 164 -5.98 -12.34 3.75
CA SER A 164 -6.90 -11.22 3.51
C SER A 164 -7.88 -11.51 2.35
N TRP A 165 -7.43 -12.27 1.35
CA TRP A 165 -8.29 -12.78 0.28
C TRP A 165 -9.44 -13.62 0.87
N ALA A 166 -9.13 -14.55 1.80
CA ALA A 166 -10.14 -15.38 2.46
C ALA A 166 -11.22 -14.56 3.18
N LEU A 167 -10.85 -13.40 3.73
CA LEU A 167 -11.73 -12.48 4.47
C LEU A 167 -12.46 -11.46 3.58
N GLY A 168 -12.16 -11.40 2.29
CA GLY A 168 -12.73 -10.40 1.37
C GLY A 168 -12.29 -8.96 1.69
N MET A 169 -11.05 -8.77 2.15
CA MET A 169 -10.48 -7.45 2.43
C MET A 169 -9.88 -6.84 1.17
N HIS A 170 -10.00 -5.51 1.03
CA HIS A 170 -9.32 -4.74 -0.02
C HIS A 170 -7.91 -4.31 0.40
N ASN A 171 -7.10 -3.85 -0.57
CA ASN A 171 -5.70 -3.48 -0.36
C ASN A 171 -5.54 -2.07 0.24
N CYS A 172 -5.10 -1.08 -0.53
CA CYS A 172 -4.76 0.26 -0.04
C CYS A 172 -5.94 1.23 -0.18
N LEU A 173 -5.97 2.28 0.67
CA LEU A 173 -6.96 3.34 0.62
C LEU A 173 -6.34 4.69 1.01
N SER A 174 -6.66 5.73 0.27
CA SER A 174 -6.41 7.12 0.67
C SER A 174 -7.64 7.70 1.36
N ILE A 175 -7.44 8.20 2.57
CA ILE A 175 -8.53 8.69 3.41
C ILE A 175 -8.87 10.13 3.07
N PRO A 176 -10.16 10.51 2.96
CA PRO A 176 -10.61 11.89 2.82
C PRO A 176 -10.57 12.61 4.19
N PHE A 177 -9.37 12.90 4.67
CA PHE A 177 -9.18 13.49 6.00
C PHE A 177 -9.84 14.87 6.15
N ASP A 178 -9.98 15.66 5.08
CA ASP A 178 -10.71 16.94 5.12
C ASP A 178 -12.14 16.74 5.60
N ASP A 179 -12.84 15.75 5.04
CA ASP A 179 -14.21 15.43 5.43
C ASP A 179 -14.29 14.95 6.89
N TRP A 180 -13.32 14.10 7.31
CA TRP A 180 -13.32 13.57 8.68
C TRP A 180 -12.99 14.61 9.74
N MET A 181 -12.13 15.56 9.42
CA MET A 181 -11.79 16.64 10.34
C MET A 181 -12.91 17.67 10.46
N GLU A 182 -13.65 17.89 9.38
CA GLU A 182 -14.81 18.79 9.35
C GLU A 182 -16.04 18.20 10.05
N ASP A 183 -16.34 16.91 9.83
CA ASP A 183 -17.55 16.26 10.38
C ASP A 183 -17.31 15.49 11.68
N GLY A 184 -16.06 15.18 12.01
CA GLY A 184 -15.72 14.23 13.07
C GLY A 184 -15.72 12.77 12.55
N ILE A 185 -15.49 11.82 13.46
CA ILE A 185 -15.31 10.40 13.15
C ILE A 185 -16.26 9.55 13.99
N ILE A 186 -17.02 8.67 13.33
CA ILE A 186 -17.88 7.68 13.99
C ILE A 186 -17.04 6.43 14.26
N THR A 187 -16.94 6.04 15.52
CA THR A 187 -16.31 4.78 15.91
C THR A 187 -17.37 3.83 16.47
N ARG A 188 -17.00 2.57 16.68
CA ARG A 188 -17.94 1.57 17.23
C ARG A 188 -18.59 2.00 18.54
N GLN A 189 -17.90 2.82 19.36
CA GLN A 189 -18.34 3.14 20.73
C GLN A 189 -18.63 4.62 20.94
N VAL A 190 -17.95 5.49 20.21
CA VAL A 190 -18.04 6.94 20.40
C VAL A 190 -18.04 7.68 19.06
N TYR A 191 -18.71 8.84 19.07
CA TYR A 191 -18.53 9.86 18.05
C TYR A 191 -17.41 10.81 18.50
N ILE A 192 -16.40 10.96 17.68
CA ILE A 192 -15.32 11.92 17.89
C ILE A 192 -15.70 13.21 17.16
N ARG A 193 -15.88 14.28 17.91
CA ARG A 193 -16.30 15.58 17.38
C ARG A 193 -15.36 16.15 16.32
N PRO A 194 -15.80 17.11 15.50
CA PRO A 194 -14.98 17.87 14.56
C PRO A 194 -13.71 18.45 15.18
N CYS A 195 -12.66 18.54 14.36
CA CYS A 195 -11.36 19.05 14.78
C CYS A 195 -11.40 20.57 15.04
N ARG A 196 -10.71 21.05 16.09
CA ARG A 196 -10.67 22.47 16.48
C ARG A 196 -9.25 22.97 16.86
N SER A 197 -8.21 22.18 16.59
CA SER A 197 -6.82 22.58 16.80
C SER A 197 -5.87 21.69 16.02
N VAL A 198 -4.63 22.15 15.82
CA VAL A 198 -3.61 21.34 15.14
C VAL A 198 -3.23 20.10 15.95
N SER A 199 -3.27 20.17 17.27
CA SER A 199 -3.00 19.00 18.13
C SER A 199 -4.09 17.94 17.99
N THR A 200 -5.38 18.32 17.93
CA THR A 200 -6.47 17.40 17.66
C THR A 200 -6.37 16.85 16.23
N PHE A 201 -6.02 17.69 15.25
CA PHE A 201 -5.84 17.27 13.87
C PHE A 201 -4.81 16.13 13.75
N THR A 202 -3.59 16.30 14.27
CA THR A 202 -2.54 15.28 14.20
C THR A 202 -2.91 14.01 14.98
N GLN A 203 -3.63 14.16 16.12
CA GLN A 203 -4.15 13.01 16.87
C GLN A 203 -5.19 12.24 16.07
N LEU A 204 -6.13 12.90 15.41
CA LEU A 204 -7.18 12.24 14.63
C LEU A 204 -6.62 11.60 13.34
N ILE A 205 -5.58 12.18 12.75
CA ILE A 205 -4.83 11.51 11.65
C ILE A 205 -4.29 10.16 12.13
N ALA A 206 -3.65 10.11 13.30
CA ALA A 206 -3.10 8.87 13.84
C ALA A 206 -4.20 7.86 14.18
N VAL A 207 -5.26 8.29 14.88
CA VAL A 207 -6.42 7.44 15.24
C VAL A 207 -7.12 6.91 13.98
N GLY A 208 -7.40 7.77 13.02
CA GLY A 208 -8.06 7.39 11.77
C GLY A 208 -7.25 6.36 10.98
N LYS A 209 -5.93 6.57 10.87
CA LYS A 209 -5.04 5.59 10.21
C LYS A 209 -5.02 4.25 10.93
N GLN A 210 -5.00 4.24 12.25
CA GLN A 210 -5.02 3.02 13.05
C GLN A 210 -6.34 2.25 12.89
N LEU A 211 -7.48 2.93 12.98
CA LEU A 211 -8.80 2.30 12.83
C LEU A 211 -9.02 1.77 11.41
N GLN A 212 -8.66 2.57 10.39
CA GLN A 212 -8.79 2.14 9.00
C GLN A 212 -7.84 0.98 8.67
N SER A 213 -6.64 0.93 9.25
CA SER A 213 -5.69 -0.17 9.03
C SER A 213 -6.20 -1.54 9.47
N LEU A 214 -7.27 -1.59 10.28
CA LEU A 214 -7.97 -2.83 10.65
C LEU A 214 -9.01 -3.27 9.60
N GLN A 215 -9.39 -2.39 8.68
CA GLN A 215 -10.43 -2.65 7.68
C GLN A 215 -9.87 -3.13 6.34
N GLN A 216 -8.54 -3.06 6.18
CA GLN A 216 -7.84 -3.34 4.93
C GLN A 216 -6.47 -4.00 5.19
N PHE A 217 -5.89 -4.62 4.16
CA PHE A 217 -4.56 -5.23 4.34
C PHE A 217 -3.39 -4.37 3.85
N GLY A 218 -3.63 -3.37 3.01
CA GLY A 218 -2.60 -2.48 2.47
C GLY A 218 -2.43 -1.17 3.23
N GLY A 219 -1.85 -0.19 2.55
CA GLY A 219 -1.49 1.11 3.11
C GLY A 219 -2.67 2.06 3.30
N VAL A 220 -2.59 2.90 4.33
CA VAL A 220 -3.55 3.97 4.65
C VAL A 220 -2.86 5.31 4.42
N ALA A 221 -3.33 6.09 3.44
CA ALA A 221 -2.68 7.32 3.00
C ALA A 221 -3.45 8.59 3.37
N ALA A 222 -2.70 9.70 3.53
CA ALA A 222 -3.20 11.07 3.42
C ALA A 222 -2.55 11.69 2.17
N THR A 223 -3.34 12.34 1.31
CA THR A 223 -2.91 12.78 -0.03
C THR A 223 -2.35 14.20 -0.07
N HIS A 224 -2.72 15.07 0.90
CA HIS A 224 -2.36 16.50 0.95
C HIS A 224 -2.47 17.02 2.39
N ILE A 225 -1.71 16.38 3.31
CA ILE A 225 -1.86 16.59 4.75
C ILE A 225 -1.52 18.04 5.19
N ASP A 226 -0.64 18.72 4.49
CA ASP A 226 -0.25 20.11 4.73
C ASP A 226 -1.38 21.09 4.42
N THR A 227 -2.11 20.87 3.32
CA THR A 227 -3.33 21.64 2.99
C THR A 227 -4.45 21.35 4.00
N SER A 228 -4.67 20.06 4.32
CA SER A 228 -5.67 19.64 5.31
C SER A 228 -5.43 20.23 6.70
N ALA A 229 -4.19 20.55 7.07
CA ALA A 229 -3.84 21.12 8.38
C ALA A 229 -4.17 22.60 8.52
N VAL A 230 -4.27 23.35 7.41
CA VAL A 230 -4.40 24.83 7.40
C VAL A 230 -5.52 25.36 8.30
N PRO A 231 -6.78 24.89 8.20
CA PRO A 231 -7.86 25.38 9.03
C PRO A 231 -7.58 25.22 10.53
N TYR A 232 -6.99 24.09 10.91
CA TYR A 232 -6.75 23.69 12.31
C TYR A 232 -5.58 24.44 12.93
N ILE A 233 -4.60 24.85 12.11
CA ILE A 233 -3.53 25.77 12.53
C ILE A 233 -4.11 27.15 12.80
N ARG A 234 -5.03 27.61 11.94
CA ARG A 234 -5.74 28.88 12.15
C ARG A 234 -6.54 28.89 13.45
N TYR A 235 -7.27 27.80 13.75
CA TYR A 235 -7.96 27.65 15.05
C TYR A 235 -6.98 27.69 16.22
N SER A 236 -5.83 27.01 16.14
CA SER A 236 -4.82 27.07 17.21
C SER A 236 -4.24 28.48 17.39
N LEU A 237 -3.93 29.16 16.28
CA LEU A 237 -3.42 30.55 16.33
C LEU A 237 -4.42 31.51 17.02
N MET A 238 -5.71 31.35 16.70
CA MET A 238 -6.76 32.10 17.33
C MET A 238 -6.85 31.89 18.83
N LYS A 239 -6.84 30.64 19.26
CA LYS A 239 -6.82 30.28 20.66
C LYS A 239 -5.64 30.90 21.38
N HIS A 240 -4.44 30.80 20.80
CA HIS A 240 -3.25 31.41 21.37
C HIS A 240 -3.28 32.93 21.38
N TYR A 241 -3.91 33.56 20.37
CA TYR A 241 -4.09 35.01 20.35
C TYR A 241 -4.99 35.51 21.50
N LEU A 242 -6.13 34.83 21.71
CA LEU A 242 -7.03 35.14 22.83
C LEU A 242 -6.34 34.98 24.19
N VAL A 243 -5.58 33.88 24.36
CA VAL A 243 -4.83 33.63 25.60
C VAL A 243 -3.72 34.69 25.80
N ALA A 244 -3.01 35.07 24.74
CA ALA A 244 -2.02 36.13 24.81
C ALA A 244 -2.64 37.46 25.17
N TRP A 245 -3.79 37.79 24.60
CA TRP A 245 -4.56 39.00 24.94
C TRP A 245 -4.97 39.02 26.39
N LEU A 246 -5.58 37.95 26.95
CA LEU A 246 -5.96 37.83 28.36
C LEU A 246 -4.74 38.04 29.30
N LYS A 247 -3.58 37.49 28.92
CA LYS A 247 -2.34 37.64 29.70
C LYS A 247 -1.82 39.07 29.72
N LEU A 248 -1.85 39.76 28.59
CA LEU A 248 -1.27 41.09 28.44
C LEU A 248 -2.19 42.23 28.97
N THR A 249 -3.51 42.01 28.93
CA THR A 249 -4.49 42.96 29.45
C THR A 249 -4.79 42.76 30.95
N GLY A 250 -4.39 41.66 31.55
CA GLY A 250 -4.68 41.31 32.92
C GLY A 250 -6.11 40.80 33.15
N GLU A 251 -6.87 40.57 32.09
CA GLU A 251 -8.32 40.19 32.12
C GLU A 251 -8.58 38.73 32.58
N PHE A 252 -7.56 38.03 33.07
CA PHE A 252 -7.75 36.69 33.64
C PHE A 252 -8.73 36.60 34.80
N ASN A 253 -9.05 37.72 35.44
CA ASN A 253 -10.08 37.79 36.47
C ASN A 253 -11.51 37.75 35.90
N ASN A 254 -11.67 37.98 34.62
CA ASN A 254 -12.97 37.86 33.94
C ASN A 254 -13.20 36.39 33.55
N LEU A 255 -13.90 35.64 34.39
CA LEU A 255 -14.18 34.22 34.19
C LEU A 255 -14.90 33.90 32.86
N ASN A 256 -15.76 34.82 32.39
CA ASN A 256 -16.45 34.63 31.12
C ASN A 256 -15.48 34.68 29.94
N LEU A 257 -14.51 35.60 29.95
CA LEU A 257 -13.47 35.69 28.91
C LEU A 257 -12.50 34.51 28.93
N VAL A 258 -12.13 34.09 30.14
CA VAL A 258 -11.31 32.89 30.33
C VAL A 258 -12.05 31.69 29.81
N GLN A 259 -13.34 31.55 30.11
CA GLN A 259 -14.15 30.45 29.61
C GLN A 259 -14.25 30.50 28.08
N MET A 260 -14.54 31.65 27.46
CA MET A 260 -14.55 31.81 26.00
C MET A 260 -13.19 31.48 25.34
N ALA A 261 -12.05 31.73 25.98
CA ALA A 261 -10.75 31.37 25.47
C ALA A 261 -10.43 29.88 25.65
N MET A 262 -11.06 29.23 26.64
CA MET A 262 -10.85 27.81 26.96
C MET A 262 -11.89 26.90 26.34
N ASP A 263 -13.11 27.38 26.09
CA ASP A 263 -14.11 26.61 25.40
C ASP A 263 -13.67 26.35 23.96
N ASP A 264 -13.60 25.10 23.65
CA ASP A 264 -13.58 24.67 22.26
C ASP A 264 -14.97 25.01 21.73
N TYR A 265 -15.06 26.09 20.98
CA TYR A 265 -16.30 26.64 20.48
C TYR A 265 -17.29 25.58 20.00
N GLU A 266 -18.34 25.34 20.76
CA GLU A 266 -19.54 24.59 20.39
C GLU A 266 -20.54 25.47 19.63
N GLU A 267 -20.10 26.53 18.95
CA GLU A 267 -21.03 27.28 18.14
C GLU A 267 -21.50 26.48 16.95
N GLU A 268 -22.81 26.43 16.79
CA GLU A 268 -23.48 26.01 15.59
C GLU A 268 -22.76 26.58 14.36
N ASP A 269 -22.42 25.70 13.45
CA ASP A 269 -21.74 26.00 12.20
C ASP A 269 -22.47 27.12 11.45
N THR A 270 -21.99 28.35 11.58
CA THR A 270 -22.52 29.48 10.83
C THR A 270 -22.10 29.48 9.37
N GLY A 271 -21.32 28.48 8.94
CA GLY A 271 -20.89 28.30 7.54
C GLY A 271 -19.98 29.40 6.99
N ILE A 272 -19.50 30.30 7.86
CA ILE A 272 -18.65 31.41 7.43
C ILE A 272 -17.17 31.04 7.56
N TRP A 273 -16.60 30.46 6.52
CA TRP A 273 -15.18 30.38 6.37
C TRP A 273 -14.62 31.73 5.97
N HIS A 274 -13.99 32.42 6.90
CA HIS A 274 -13.23 33.61 6.59
C HIS A 274 -11.94 33.24 5.87
N ASN A 275 -11.75 33.73 4.65
CA ASN A 275 -10.53 33.52 3.87
C ASN A 275 -9.30 34.17 4.50
N ARG A 276 -9.50 35.07 5.46
CA ARG A 276 -8.41 35.75 6.18
C ARG A 276 -8.61 35.68 7.68
N LEU A 277 -7.52 35.42 8.38
CA LEU A 277 -7.46 35.38 9.83
C LEU A 277 -7.91 36.73 10.46
N GLU A 278 -7.57 37.86 9.84
CA GLU A 278 -7.95 39.19 10.26
C GLU A 278 -9.47 39.38 10.28
N ASP A 279 -10.18 38.98 9.26
CA ASP A 279 -11.63 39.12 9.16
C ASP A 279 -12.34 38.34 10.30
N TRP A 280 -11.83 37.09 10.56
CA TRP A 280 -12.39 36.29 11.66
C TRP A 280 -12.09 36.86 13.04
N ILE A 281 -10.88 37.40 13.28
CA ILE A 281 -10.54 38.13 14.52
C ILE A 281 -11.47 39.30 14.73
N ASP A 282 -11.78 40.07 13.68
CA ASP A 282 -12.64 41.24 13.78
C ASP A 282 -14.08 40.88 14.05
N ASP A 283 -14.60 39.78 13.47
CA ASP A 283 -15.95 39.29 13.78
C ASP A 283 -16.04 38.79 15.22
N ARG A 284 -15.07 38.12 15.73
CA ARG A 284 -15.02 37.64 17.11
C ARG A 284 -14.92 38.82 18.12
N LYS A 285 -14.09 39.80 17.81
CA LYS A 285 -14.06 41.04 18.57
C LYS A 285 -15.44 41.69 18.62
N THR A 286 -16.13 41.74 17.48
CA THR A 286 -17.48 42.33 17.38
C THR A 286 -18.51 41.54 18.19
N GLN A 287 -18.49 40.22 18.10
CA GLN A 287 -19.37 39.37 18.92
C GLN A 287 -19.11 39.54 20.41
N PHE A 288 -17.84 39.49 20.81
CA PHE A 288 -17.43 39.69 22.18
C PHE A 288 -17.86 41.03 22.75
N LEU A 289 -17.73 42.13 22.00
CA LEU A 289 -18.20 43.45 22.38
C LEU A 289 -19.70 43.48 22.58
N LYS A 290 -20.44 42.77 21.72
CA LYS A 290 -21.89 42.67 21.82
C LYS A 290 -22.34 41.90 23.07
N GLU A 291 -21.65 40.81 23.41
CA GLU A 291 -21.99 39.96 24.56
C GLU A 291 -21.51 40.51 25.90
N THR A 292 -20.37 41.18 25.93
CA THR A 292 -19.80 41.73 27.18
C THR A 292 -20.21 43.18 27.45
N GLY A 293 -20.72 43.91 26.46
CA GLY A 293 -21.01 45.32 26.54
C GLY A 293 -19.79 46.24 26.62
N LEU A 294 -18.59 45.70 26.40
CA LEU A 294 -17.35 46.49 26.35
C LEU A 294 -17.30 47.32 25.07
N ALA A 295 -16.66 48.50 25.13
CA ALA A 295 -16.52 49.33 23.94
C ALA A 295 -15.34 48.83 23.07
N TYR A 296 -15.51 48.97 21.73
CA TYR A 296 -14.47 48.58 20.76
C TYR A 296 -13.07 49.19 21.07
N LYS A 297 -13.05 50.42 21.59
CA LYS A 297 -11.83 51.10 22.04
C LYS A 297 -11.08 50.37 23.17
N ASP A 298 -11.75 49.56 23.94
CA ASP A 298 -11.19 48.82 25.07
C ASP A 298 -10.40 47.60 24.57
N PHE A 299 -10.67 47.14 23.32
CA PHE A 299 -9.93 46.11 22.63
C PHE A 299 -8.88 46.65 21.66
N TYR A 300 -9.17 47.78 21.03
CA TYR A 300 -8.23 48.47 20.18
C TYR A 300 -7.30 49.28 21.06
N ILE A 301 -6.27 48.62 21.55
CA ILE A 301 -5.15 49.36 22.13
C ILE A 301 -4.41 49.90 20.91
N GLY A 302 -4.70 51.12 20.48
CA GLY A 302 -4.15 51.77 19.27
C GLY A 302 -2.62 51.95 19.28
N ASN A 303 -1.93 50.91 19.56
CA ASN A 303 -0.50 50.77 19.67
C ASN A 303 -0.06 49.56 18.86
N GLU A 304 0.36 49.81 17.63
CA GLU A 304 0.92 48.80 16.70
C GLU A 304 1.96 47.85 17.34
N LYS A 305 2.70 48.33 18.36
CA LYS A 305 3.69 47.55 19.10
C LYS A 305 3.02 46.44 19.96
N LEU A 306 1.87 46.71 20.50
CA LEU A 306 1.16 45.75 21.36
C LEU A 306 0.44 44.71 20.51
N ASP A 307 -0.16 45.12 19.39
CA ASP A 307 -0.79 44.21 18.44
C ASP A 307 0.27 43.26 17.83
N SER A 308 1.45 43.79 17.47
CA SER A 308 2.58 42.96 17.03
C SER A 308 3.07 42.01 18.12
N ALA A 309 3.09 42.41 19.38
CA ALA A 309 3.49 41.58 20.51
C ALA A 309 2.48 40.45 20.77
N LEU A 310 1.19 40.72 20.66
CA LEU A 310 0.11 39.74 20.77
C LEU A 310 0.22 38.69 19.67
N TYR A 311 0.32 39.14 18.43
CA TYR A 311 0.46 38.27 17.28
C TYR A 311 1.72 37.39 17.38
N ASN A 312 2.87 37.97 17.68
CA ASN A 312 4.15 37.23 17.82
C ASN A 312 4.10 36.19 18.96
N SER A 313 3.45 36.56 20.10
CA SER A 313 3.25 35.62 21.21
C SER A 313 2.36 34.42 20.77
N ALA A 314 1.26 34.70 20.10
CA ALA A 314 0.36 33.68 19.58
C ALA A 314 1.01 32.80 18.54
N LEU A 315 1.76 33.41 17.62
CA LEU A 315 2.51 32.68 16.59
C LEU A 315 3.57 31.76 17.20
N TYR A 316 4.32 32.24 18.20
CA TYR A 316 5.29 31.43 18.93
C TYR A 316 4.66 30.18 19.56
N ASP A 317 3.56 30.36 20.29
CA ASP A 317 2.85 29.25 20.93
C ASP A 317 2.26 28.29 19.89
N THR A 318 1.74 28.80 18.76
CA THR A 318 1.22 28.01 17.65
C THR A 318 2.32 27.16 16.99
N ILE A 319 3.48 27.73 16.66
CA ILE A 319 4.62 27.01 16.10
C ILE A 319 5.09 25.91 17.06
N ARG A 320 5.10 26.18 18.35
CA ARG A 320 5.46 25.19 19.37
C ARG A 320 4.43 24.06 19.43
N GLU A 321 3.13 24.38 19.38
CA GLU A 321 2.06 23.37 19.31
C GLU A 321 2.17 22.50 18.05
N ILE A 322 2.39 23.08 16.86
CA ILE A 322 2.57 22.36 15.60
C ILE A 322 3.74 21.37 15.73
N LYS A 323 4.91 21.83 16.19
CA LYS A 323 6.11 20.98 16.33
C LYS A 323 5.88 19.80 17.26
N GLN A 324 5.25 20.05 18.42
CA GLN A 324 4.96 19.00 19.39
C GLN A 324 3.89 18.03 18.92
N SER A 325 2.86 18.52 18.25
CA SER A 325 1.76 17.70 17.71
C SER A 325 2.23 16.79 16.59
N VAL A 326 3.08 17.29 15.70
CA VAL A 326 3.70 16.48 14.64
C VAL A 326 4.63 15.41 15.24
N GLU A 327 5.46 15.77 16.24
CA GLU A 327 6.30 14.80 16.96
C GLU A 327 5.45 13.69 17.59
N ALA A 328 4.33 14.06 18.26
CA ALA A 328 3.42 13.09 18.86
C ALA A 328 2.77 12.18 17.83
N MET A 329 2.37 12.70 16.67
CA MET A 329 1.85 11.89 15.55
C MET A 329 2.89 10.87 15.06
N LEU A 330 4.14 11.30 14.86
CA LEU A 330 5.21 10.39 14.44
C LEU A 330 5.47 9.30 15.48
N HIS A 331 5.52 9.65 16.76
CA HIS A 331 5.66 8.66 17.85
C HIS A 331 4.51 7.68 17.87
N ASN A 332 3.28 8.14 17.74
CA ASN A 332 2.07 7.34 17.75
C ASN A 332 2.07 6.29 16.62
N LEU A 333 2.36 6.71 15.39
CA LEU A 333 2.40 5.83 14.21
C LEU A 333 3.57 4.83 14.22
N ASN A 334 4.59 5.05 15.06
CA ASN A 334 5.73 4.14 15.23
C ASN A 334 5.66 3.30 16.52
N SER A 335 4.64 3.47 17.36
CA SER A 335 4.53 2.79 18.65
C SER A 335 3.28 1.93 18.78
N LEU A 336 2.15 2.37 18.23
CA LEU A 336 0.87 1.68 18.39
C LEU A 336 0.68 0.62 17.30
N GLN A 337 0.89 -0.63 17.70
CA GLN A 337 0.72 -1.82 16.88
C GLN A 337 -0.77 -2.21 16.79
N SER A 338 -1.55 -1.47 16.00
CA SER A 338 -3.00 -1.65 15.90
C SER A 338 -3.43 -2.82 15.00
N ARG A 339 -2.54 -3.32 14.14
CA ARG A 339 -2.86 -4.42 13.19
C ARG A 339 -2.62 -5.80 13.78
N SER A 340 -3.30 -6.81 13.22
CA SER A 340 -3.07 -8.22 13.56
C SER A 340 -1.59 -8.60 13.43
N GLY A 341 -1.10 -9.42 14.35
CA GLY A 341 0.30 -9.85 14.36
C GLY A 341 1.26 -8.79 14.90
N ASN A 342 0.79 -7.85 15.72
CA ASN A 342 1.58 -6.75 16.30
C ASN A 342 2.25 -5.85 15.23
N GLN A 343 1.59 -5.64 14.11
CA GLN A 343 2.07 -4.74 13.06
C GLN A 343 1.69 -3.28 13.35
N LEU A 344 2.60 -2.37 13.02
CA LEU A 344 2.28 -0.95 12.89
C LEU A 344 1.37 -0.72 11.67
N PRO A 345 0.51 0.32 11.66
CA PRO A 345 -0.28 0.66 10.48
C PRO A 345 0.64 1.06 9.32
N PHE A 346 0.48 0.41 8.16
CA PHE A 346 1.15 0.84 6.93
C PHE A 346 0.61 2.20 6.50
N SER A 347 1.20 3.25 7.04
CA SER A 347 0.72 4.62 6.85
C SER A 347 1.63 5.41 5.93
N SER A 348 1.05 6.34 5.15
CA SER A 348 1.78 7.32 4.35
C SER A 348 1.15 8.70 4.41
N ILE A 349 1.98 9.74 4.22
CA ILE A 349 1.56 11.14 4.13
C ILE A 349 2.22 11.79 2.91
N ASN A 350 1.44 12.53 2.13
CA ASN A 350 1.91 13.34 1.01
C ASN A 350 1.76 14.81 1.38
N TYR A 351 2.76 15.63 1.07
CA TYR A 351 2.84 17.04 1.43
C TYR A 351 3.87 17.79 0.58
N GLY A 352 3.90 19.11 0.64
CA GLY A 352 4.89 19.96 -0.02
C GLY A 352 4.31 20.98 -1.01
N LEU A 353 3.01 20.90 -1.32
CA LEU A 353 2.36 21.80 -2.29
C LEU A 353 1.69 23.01 -1.66
N GLU A 354 1.33 22.97 -0.38
CA GLU A 354 0.64 24.07 0.29
C GLU A 354 1.58 25.27 0.47
N THR A 355 1.18 26.43 -0.06
CA THR A 355 1.98 27.65 -0.09
C THR A 355 1.60 28.70 0.96
N SER A 356 0.51 28.50 1.68
CA SER A 356 0.15 29.34 2.81
C SER A 356 1.18 29.24 3.95
N GLU A 357 1.29 30.26 4.78
CA GLU A 357 2.24 30.22 5.92
C GLU A 357 1.94 29.03 6.84
N GLU A 358 0.67 28.73 7.08
CA GLU A 358 0.24 27.63 7.94
C GLU A 358 0.70 26.28 7.40
N GLY A 359 0.44 25.99 6.11
CA GLY A 359 0.85 24.73 5.48
C GLY A 359 2.37 24.59 5.41
N ARG A 360 3.08 25.69 5.14
CA ARG A 360 4.55 25.76 5.18
C ARG A 360 5.10 25.46 6.58
N LEU A 361 4.50 26.03 7.64
CA LEU A 361 4.88 25.75 9.04
C LEU A 361 4.66 24.26 9.36
N PHE A 362 3.58 23.68 8.89
CA PHE A 362 3.29 22.25 9.11
C PHE A 362 4.30 21.34 8.39
N THR A 363 4.57 21.61 7.11
CA THR A 363 5.59 20.89 6.31
C THR A 363 6.99 21.02 6.94
N ASN A 364 7.36 22.22 7.37
CA ASN A 364 8.60 22.49 8.09
C ASN A 364 8.70 21.64 9.38
N ALA A 365 7.61 21.56 10.15
CA ALA A 365 7.58 20.76 11.38
C ALA A 365 7.73 19.25 11.09
N ILE A 366 7.11 18.72 10.03
CA ILE A 366 7.28 17.31 9.59
C ILE A 366 8.75 17.05 9.31
N LEU A 367 9.36 17.87 8.46
CA LEU A 367 10.75 17.68 8.01
C LEU A 367 11.76 17.81 9.18
N HIS A 368 11.60 18.82 10.03
CA HIS A 368 12.47 18.99 11.20
C HIS A 368 12.35 17.85 12.22
N ASN A 369 11.14 17.38 12.52
CA ASN A 369 10.94 16.24 13.41
C ASN A 369 11.51 14.96 12.80
N THR A 370 11.40 14.79 11.48
CA THR A 370 12.00 13.66 10.78
C THR A 370 13.53 13.69 10.88
N ILE A 371 14.15 14.84 10.63
CA ILE A 371 15.63 15.02 10.77
C ILE A 371 16.06 14.75 12.21
N LYS A 372 15.35 15.31 13.19
CA LYS A 372 15.59 15.08 14.62
C LYS A 372 15.50 13.60 14.98
N GLY A 373 14.54 12.89 14.37
CA GLY A 373 14.20 11.50 14.68
C GLY A 373 13.30 11.37 15.91
N VAL A 374 12.73 10.18 16.08
CA VAL A 374 11.83 9.85 17.19
C VAL A 374 12.65 9.37 18.42
N GLY A 375 12.15 9.61 19.62
CA GLY A 375 12.81 9.20 20.86
C GLY A 375 14.23 9.77 20.96
N ASN A 376 15.24 8.91 21.01
CA ASN A 376 16.64 9.27 21.11
C ASN A 376 17.31 9.55 19.74
N GLY A 377 16.55 9.99 18.75
CA GLY A 377 17.07 10.29 17.42
C GLY A 377 16.95 9.13 16.43
N MET A 378 16.08 8.14 16.71
CA MET A 378 15.84 7.01 15.82
C MET A 378 15.10 7.43 14.54
N THR A 379 15.42 6.79 13.43
CA THR A 379 14.69 7.01 12.19
C THR A 379 13.26 6.46 12.30
N SER A 380 12.24 7.28 12.02
CA SER A 380 10.85 6.82 11.98
C SER A 380 10.63 5.91 10.76
N ILE A 381 9.94 4.79 10.97
CA ILE A 381 9.59 3.87 9.89
C ILE A 381 8.31 4.34 9.20
N PHE A 382 7.32 4.72 9.99
CA PHE A 382 6.04 5.23 9.55
C PHE A 382 5.75 6.64 10.09
N PRO A 383 4.94 7.41 9.37
CA PRO A 383 4.40 7.17 8.02
C PRO A 383 5.51 7.19 6.96
N CYS A 384 5.31 6.47 5.83
CA CYS A 384 6.07 6.74 4.61
C CYS A 384 5.83 8.20 4.23
N GLN A 385 6.87 8.99 4.15
CA GLN A 385 6.78 10.41 3.84
C GLN A 385 7.04 10.64 2.36
N ILE A 386 6.17 11.40 1.71
CA ILE A 386 6.22 11.67 0.28
C ILE A 386 6.15 13.18 0.07
N PHE A 387 7.23 13.76 -0.44
CA PHE A 387 7.29 15.15 -0.82
C PHE A 387 6.84 15.31 -2.27
N GLN A 388 5.80 16.13 -2.48
CA GLN A 388 5.22 16.39 -3.78
C GLN A 388 6.01 17.49 -4.49
N LEU A 389 6.53 17.18 -5.69
CA LEU A 389 7.28 18.13 -6.53
C LEU A 389 6.38 18.68 -7.62
N LYS A 390 6.27 20.01 -7.70
CA LYS A 390 5.49 20.70 -8.74
C LYS A 390 6.19 21.97 -9.19
N ASP A 391 6.28 22.18 -10.50
CA ASP A 391 6.87 23.37 -11.09
C ASP A 391 6.11 24.63 -10.71
N GLY A 392 6.83 25.68 -10.38
CA GLY A 392 6.28 26.94 -9.89
C GLY A 392 5.90 26.94 -8.40
N ILE A 393 6.06 25.82 -7.70
CA ILE A 393 5.80 25.72 -6.26
C ILE A 393 7.05 25.47 -5.46
N ASN A 394 7.90 24.49 -5.85
CA ASN A 394 9.03 24.06 -5.03
C ASN A 394 10.25 23.50 -5.79
N THR A 395 10.30 23.59 -7.11
CA THR A 395 11.38 22.96 -7.91
C THR A 395 12.52 23.88 -8.28
N LYS A 396 12.33 25.19 -8.18
CA LYS A 396 13.31 26.20 -8.61
C LYS A 396 13.59 27.24 -7.52
N PRO A 397 14.80 27.81 -7.48
CA PRO A 397 15.07 28.98 -6.66
C PRO A 397 14.08 30.12 -6.98
N GLY A 398 13.41 30.64 -5.95
CA GLY A 398 12.38 31.67 -6.10
C GLY A 398 10.94 31.13 -6.01
N ASP A 399 10.73 29.83 -6.17
CA ASP A 399 9.45 29.20 -5.86
C ASP A 399 9.16 29.30 -4.36
N ARG A 400 7.88 29.46 -4.03
CA ARG A 400 7.45 29.74 -2.63
C ARG A 400 7.91 28.70 -1.63
N ASN A 401 7.94 27.41 -2.01
CA ASN A 401 8.30 26.28 -1.16
C ASN A 401 9.67 25.66 -1.52
N PHE A 402 10.54 26.40 -2.24
CA PHE A 402 11.86 25.88 -2.61
C PHE A 402 12.73 25.59 -1.37
N ASP A 403 12.68 26.44 -0.35
CA ASP A 403 13.37 26.24 0.93
C ASP A 403 12.90 24.97 1.66
N LEU A 404 11.63 24.61 1.53
CA LEU A 404 11.10 23.36 2.07
C LEU A 404 11.62 22.15 1.27
N PHE A 405 11.81 22.30 -0.04
CA PHE A 405 12.45 21.26 -0.84
C PHE A 405 13.92 21.06 -0.45
N GLU A 406 14.68 22.12 -0.22
CA GLU A 406 16.04 22.03 0.32
C GLU A 406 16.07 21.30 1.67
N LEU A 407 15.11 21.61 2.54
CA LEU A 407 14.97 20.93 3.83
C LEU A 407 14.59 19.45 3.66
N ALA A 408 13.73 19.12 2.67
CA ALA A 408 13.36 17.75 2.33
C ALA A 408 14.58 16.94 1.84
N ILE A 409 15.42 17.53 1.00
CA ILE A 409 16.70 16.92 0.55
C ILE A 409 17.59 16.60 1.75
N ARG A 410 17.76 17.54 2.69
CA ARG A 410 18.52 17.31 3.93
C ARG A 410 17.93 16.16 4.75
N SER A 411 16.59 16.10 4.85
CA SER A 411 15.89 15.03 5.55
C SER A 411 16.12 13.67 4.90
N SER A 412 16.01 13.58 3.57
CA SER A 412 16.25 12.34 2.82
C SER A 412 17.70 11.85 2.95
N ALA A 413 18.67 12.76 2.86
CA ALA A 413 20.08 12.44 3.04
C ALA A 413 20.36 11.81 4.41
N LYS A 414 19.67 12.25 5.44
CA LYS A 414 19.86 11.81 6.82
C LYS A 414 18.98 10.64 7.24
N ARG A 415 17.77 10.51 6.69
CA ARG A 415 16.72 9.60 7.19
C ARG A 415 16.05 8.74 6.11
N MET A 416 16.49 8.81 4.86
CA MET A 416 15.85 8.18 3.70
C MET A 416 14.39 8.63 3.46
N TYR A 417 13.89 9.59 4.20
CA TYR A 417 12.57 10.23 4.03
C TYR A 417 12.73 11.74 3.94
N PRO A 418 11.87 12.42 3.16
CA PRO A 418 10.81 11.88 2.30
C PRO A 418 11.30 11.19 1.02
N ASN A 419 10.42 10.39 0.41
CA ASN A 419 10.48 10.05 -1.01
C ASN A 419 9.87 11.21 -1.82
N TYR A 420 9.99 11.20 -3.15
CA TYR A 420 9.54 12.28 -4.01
C TYR A 420 8.53 11.79 -5.02
N VAL A 421 7.41 12.51 -5.19
CA VAL A 421 6.42 12.24 -6.25
C VAL A 421 6.36 13.43 -7.20
N ASN A 422 6.42 13.14 -8.50
CA ASN A 422 6.34 14.13 -9.57
C ASN A 422 4.87 14.46 -9.87
N CYS A 423 4.42 15.66 -9.50
CA CYS A 423 3.05 16.11 -9.77
C CYS A 423 2.87 16.63 -11.22
N ASP A 424 3.97 16.88 -11.93
CA ASP A 424 3.95 17.27 -13.35
C ASP A 424 4.13 16.07 -14.29
N TRP A 425 3.97 14.85 -13.78
CA TRP A 425 4.10 13.64 -14.58
C TRP A 425 3.15 13.65 -15.78
N SER A 426 3.68 13.29 -16.96
CA SER A 426 2.96 13.38 -18.23
C SER A 426 1.62 12.65 -18.25
N VAL A 427 1.54 11.46 -17.63
CA VAL A 427 0.30 10.68 -17.55
C VAL A 427 -0.74 11.36 -16.65
N GLN A 428 -0.32 12.00 -15.56
CA GLN A 428 -1.22 12.77 -14.69
C GLN A 428 -1.80 13.98 -15.42
N LYS A 429 -0.97 14.69 -16.18
CA LYS A 429 -1.42 15.84 -16.98
C LYS A 429 -2.48 15.45 -18.00
N VAL A 430 -2.25 14.38 -18.76
CA VAL A 430 -3.24 13.85 -19.72
C VAL A 430 -4.53 13.43 -19.02
N ALA A 431 -4.42 12.79 -17.83
CA ALA A 431 -5.58 12.40 -17.05
C ALA A 431 -6.38 13.60 -16.53
N PHE A 432 -5.70 14.69 -16.12
CA PHE A 432 -6.34 15.94 -15.72
C PHE A 432 -7.10 16.57 -16.88
N GLU A 433 -6.46 16.75 -18.05
CA GLU A 433 -7.09 17.30 -19.25
C GLU A 433 -8.34 16.50 -19.64
N LYS A 434 -8.25 15.15 -19.59
CA LYS A 434 -9.38 14.26 -19.85
C LYS A 434 -10.51 14.45 -18.85
N SER A 435 -10.19 14.60 -17.56
CA SER A 435 -11.17 14.85 -16.49
C SER A 435 -11.91 16.18 -16.68
N GLN A 436 -11.17 17.23 -17.00
CA GLN A 436 -11.76 18.57 -17.28
C GLN A 436 -12.63 18.56 -18.53
N ALA A 437 -12.19 17.89 -19.60
CA ALA A 437 -12.99 17.74 -20.81
C ALA A 437 -14.33 17.01 -20.57
N LEU A 438 -14.31 15.96 -19.73
CA LEU A 438 -15.52 15.22 -19.32
C LEU A 438 -16.48 16.13 -18.54
N LYS A 439 -15.99 16.84 -17.54
CA LYS A 439 -16.80 17.79 -16.74
C LYS A 439 -17.38 18.90 -17.62
N LYS A 440 -16.57 19.48 -18.51
CA LYS A 440 -17.01 20.50 -19.48
C LYS A 440 -18.15 20.00 -20.35
N LYS A 441 -17.99 18.79 -20.91
CA LYS A 441 -19.03 18.18 -21.74
C LYS A 441 -20.34 17.97 -20.99
N ALA A 442 -20.24 17.51 -19.73
CA ALA A 442 -21.41 17.35 -18.86
C ALA A 442 -22.11 18.70 -18.59
N LEU A 443 -21.37 19.77 -18.26
CA LEU A 443 -21.92 21.11 -18.04
C LEU A 443 -22.58 21.67 -19.31
N ASP A 444 -21.94 21.49 -20.47
CA ASP A 444 -22.48 21.94 -21.76
C ASP A 444 -23.73 21.14 -22.20
N SER A 445 -23.93 19.92 -21.70
CA SER A 445 -25.09 19.07 -21.98
C SER A 445 -26.35 19.44 -21.16
N ILE A 446 -26.26 20.39 -20.20
CA ILE A 446 -27.39 20.79 -19.37
C ILE A 446 -28.45 21.50 -20.24
N ALA A 447 -29.55 20.79 -20.52
CA ALA A 447 -30.63 21.30 -21.36
C ALA A 447 -31.60 22.22 -20.63
N SER A 448 -31.75 22.10 -19.31
CA SER A 448 -32.64 22.95 -18.51
C SER A 448 -31.95 24.25 -18.10
N GLU A 449 -32.43 25.38 -18.62
CA GLU A 449 -31.90 26.69 -18.23
C GLU A 449 -32.10 26.96 -16.73
N GLU A 450 -33.19 26.50 -16.14
CA GLU A 450 -33.41 26.61 -14.70
C GLU A 450 -32.33 25.88 -13.91
N PHE A 451 -32.01 24.62 -14.27
CA PHE A 451 -30.96 23.85 -13.61
C PHE A 451 -29.58 24.45 -13.86
N LYS A 452 -29.31 24.90 -15.09
CA LYS A 452 -28.06 25.60 -15.43
C LYS A 452 -27.83 26.84 -14.55
N MET A 453 -28.88 27.65 -14.34
CA MET A 453 -28.79 28.85 -13.47
C MET A 453 -28.62 28.48 -12.00
N LYS A 454 -29.23 27.38 -11.52
CA LYS A 454 -28.99 26.87 -10.15
C LYS A 454 -27.53 26.45 -9.97
N VAL A 455 -26.96 25.73 -10.93
CA VAL A 455 -25.51 25.36 -10.91
C VAL A 455 -24.62 26.60 -10.96
N ALA A 456 -24.95 27.56 -11.82
CA ALA A 456 -24.21 28.82 -11.91
C ALA A 456 -24.27 29.69 -10.64
N SER A 457 -25.31 29.51 -9.82
CA SER A 457 -25.49 30.25 -8.56
C SER A 457 -24.90 29.53 -7.33
N LEU A 458 -24.32 28.36 -7.49
CA LEU A 458 -23.60 27.69 -6.40
C LEU A 458 -22.49 28.59 -5.85
N PRO A 459 -22.20 28.54 -4.54
CA PRO A 459 -21.07 29.26 -3.95
C PRO A 459 -19.77 29.02 -4.70
N TRP A 460 -18.94 30.06 -4.83
CA TRP A 460 -17.67 29.96 -5.56
C TRP A 460 -16.80 28.79 -5.06
N ALA A 461 -16.70 28.60 -3.74
CA ALA A 461 -15.92 27.52 -3.14
C ALA A 461 -16.39 26.12 -3.58
N ILE A 462 -17.70 25.93 -3.82
CA ILE A 462 -18.25 24.69 -4.34
C ILE A 462 -17.89 24.51 -5.82
N GLN A 463 -18.08 25.56 -6.62
CA GLN A 463 -17.74 25.53 -8.05
C GLN A 463 -16.24 25.25 -8.21
N ASP A 464 -15.39 25.94 -7.46
CA ASP A 464 -13.94 25.76 -7.47
C ASP A 464 -13.54 24.33 -7.11
N LYS A 465 -14.07 23.79 -6.01
CA LYS A 465 -13.81 22.38 -5.59
C LYS A 465 -14.27 21.36 -6.64
N LEU A 466 -15.28 21.68 -7.45
CA LEU A 466 -15.73 20.87 -8.59
C LEU A 466 -14.90 21.10 -9.86
N GLY A 467 -13.97 22.05 -9.87
CA GLY A 467 -13.04 22.32 -10.95
C GLY A 467 -13.59 23.22 -12.06
N PHE A 468 -14.58 24.07 -11.78
CA PHE A 468 -15.13 25.04 -12.71
C PHE A 468 -15.57 26.34 -12.05
N HIS A 469 -15.88 27.35 -12.79
CA HIS A 469 -16.57 28.56 -12.37
C HIS A 469 -17.50 29.06 -13.47
N PHE A 470 -18.55 29.76 -13.08
CA PHE A 470 -19.46 30.37 -14.02
C PHE A 470 -19.05 31.81 -14.33
N ASP A 471 -18.67 32.08 -15.59
CA ASP A 471 -18.40 33.42 -16.07
C ASP A 471 -19.72 34.14 -16.36
N LYS A 472 -20.02 35.17 -15.55
CA LYS A 472 -21.27 35.94 -15.68
C LYS A 472 -21.34 36.85 -16.91
N GLU A 473 -20.19 37.28 -17.44
CA GLU A 473 -20.12 38.17 -18.59
C GLU A 473 -20.37 37.40 -19.89
N GLU A 474 -19.75 36.24 -20.01
CA GLU A 474 -19.90 35.37 -21.19
C GLU A 474 -21.07 34.39 -21.04
N ALA A 475 -21.67 34.27 -19.85
CA ALA A 475 -22.74 33.33 -19.52
C ALA A 475 -22.40 31.87 -19.80
N VAL A 476 -21.12 31.46 -19.53
CA VAL A 476 -20.59 30.12 -19.78
C VAL A 476 -19.86 29.59 -18.58
N PHE A 477 -19.78 28.25 -18.47
CA PHE A 477 -18.92 27.56 -17.50
C PHE A 477 -17.48 27.48 -18.05
N LYS A 478 -16.52 27.99 -17.28
CA LYS A 478 -15.08 27.86 -17.54
C LYS A 478 -14.47 26.85 -16.60
N MET A 479 -13.62 25.98 -17.13
CA MET A 479 -12.90 24.97 -16.34
C MET A 479 -11.68 25.59 -15.68
N ASN A 480 -11.36 25.13 -14.47
CA ASN A 480 -10.10 25.51 -13.82
C ASN A 480 -8.92 24.89 -14.58
N ASP A 481 -7.83 25.62 -14.67
CA ASP A 481 -6.57 25.19 -15.30
C ASP A 481 -5.56 24.61 -14.30
N TYR A 482 -5.98 24.41 -13.06
CA TYR A 482 -5.18 23.85 -11.96
C TYR A 482 -5.91 22.69 -11.26
N GLU A 483 -5.10 21.79 -10.72
CA GLU A 483 -5.57 20.66 -9.93
C GLU A 483 -5.96 21.08 -8.51
N GLN A 484 -7.04 20.53 -8.01
CA GLN A 484 -7.38 20.62 -6.59
C GLN A 484 -6.39 19.78 -5.76
N PRO A 485 -6.16 20.07 -4.46
CA PRO A 485 -5.23 19.32 -3.63
C PRO A 485 -5.46 17.80 -3.64
N PHE A 486 -6.71 17.36 -3.66
CA PHE A 486 -7.09 15.94 -3.72
C PHE A 486 -6.91 15.29 -5.12
N GLU A 487 -6.62 16.06 -6.15
CA GLU A 487 -6.32 15.59 -7.53
C GLU A 487 -4.83 15.40 -7.76
N ALA A 488 -3.98 16.14 -7.03
CA ALA A 488 -2.53 16.11 -7.19
C ALA A 488 -1.95 14.70 -7.03
N SER A 489 -0.90 14.39 -7.79
CA SER A 489 -0.23 13.09 -7.71
C SER A 489 0.19 12.77 -6.28
N SER A 490 -0.26 11.64 -5.78
CA SER A 490 0.04 11.15 -4.44
C SER A 490 0.10 9.62 -4.42
N THR A 491 0.83 9.05 -3.49
CA THR A 491 0.97 7.60 -3.38
C THR A 491 0.36 7.06 -2.10
N MET A 492 -0.11 5.81 -2.17
CA MET A 492 -0.64 5.05 -1.04
C MET A 492 0.37 3.98 -0.64
N GLY A 493 0.72 3.92 0.65
CA GLY A 493 1.65 2.93 1.17
C GLY A 493 3.01 2.99 0.48
N CYS A 494 3.41 1.89 -0.19
CA CYS A 494 4.75 1.75 -0.74
C CYS A 494 4.93 2.42 -2.11
N ARG A 495 3.95 2.31 -3.03
CA ARG A 495 4.08 2.79 -4.42
C ARG A 495 2.78 2.87 -5.21
N THR A 496 1.63 2.57 -4.60
CA THR A 496 0.34 2.47 -5.27
C THR A 496 -0.28 3.86 -5.47
N TRP A 497 -0.94 4.09 -6.61
CA TRP A 497 -1.75 5.27 -6.85
C TRP A 497 -3.03 4.95 -7.60
N ASN A 498 -3.95 5.91 -7.64
CA ASN A 498 -5.17 5.85 -8.42
C ASN A 498 -5.02 6.66 -9.70
N GLY A 499 -5.25 6.01 -10.84
CA GLY A 499 -5.31 6.66 -12.15
C GLY A 499 -6.68 7.29 -12.43
N PHE A 500 -6.93 7.58 -13.71
CA PHE A 500 -8.23 8.05 -14.19
C PHE A 500 -9.31 6.99 -13.93
N ASP A 501 -10.41 7.41 -13.32
CA ASP A 501 -11.57 6.57 -13.00
C ASP A 501 -12.57 6.57 -14.15
N ILE A 502 -12.75 5.42 -14.82
CA ILE A 502 -13.70 5.28 -15.92
C ILE A 502 -15.17 5.31 -15.47
N ASN A 503 -15.42 5.07 -14.17
CA ASN A 503 -16.75 5.11 -13.58
C ASN A 503 -17.19 6.53 -13.18
N PHE A 504 -16.29 7.51 -13.26
CA PHE A 504 -16.65 8.92 -13.16
C PHE A 504 -17.09 9.39 -14.56
N THR A 505 -18.37 9.22 -14.86
CA THR A 505 -18.98 9.54 -16.15
C THR A 505 -19.61 10.94 -16.17
N GLU A 506 -20.09 11.39 -17.35
CA GLU A 506 -20.87 12.62 -17.47
C GLU A 506 -22.16 12.53 -16.61
N GLU A 507 -22.84 11.37 -16.62
CA GLU A 507 -24.04 11.12 -15.82
C GLU A 507 -23.74 11.18 -14.32
N TYR A 508 -22.61 10.59 -13.89
CA TYR A 508 -22.18 10.65 -12.49
C TYR A 508 -21.96 12.11 -12.05
N PHE A 509 -21.27 12.90 -12.87
CA PHE A 509 -21.02 14.32 -12.56
C PHE A 509 -22.32 15.14 -12.55
N LEU A 510 -23.24 14.89 -13.49
CA LEU A 510 -24.57 15.56 -13.49
C LEU A 510 -25.42 15.18 -12.26
N ASP A 511 -25.35 13.93 -11.79
CA ASP A 511 -26.03 13.50 -10.55
C ASP A 511 -25.42 14.17 -9.33
N LEU A 512 -24.09 14.26 -9.23
CA LEU A 512 -23.38 15.05 -8.21
C LEU A 512 -23.86 16.51 -8.20
N LEU A 513 -23.96 17.16 -9.36
CA LEU A 513 -24.46 18.54 -9.48
C LEU A 513 -25.91 18.68 -8.99
N LYS A 514 -26.79 17.72 -9.35
CA LYS A 514 -28.19 17.71 -8.87
C LYS A 514 -28.25 17.63 -7.34
N LYS A 515 -27.55 16.68 -6.74
CA LYS A 515 -27.48 16.53 -5.28
C LYS A 515 -26.91 17.78 -4.60
N THR A 516 -25.89 18.40 -5.20
CA THR A 516 -25.29 19.63 -4.68
C THR A 516 -26.26 20.80 -4.75
N VAL A 517 -27.01 20.96 -5.82
CA VAL A 517 -28.05 22.01 -5.95
C VAL A 517 -29.20 21.78 -5.00
N GLU A 518 -29.65 20.52 -4.83
CA GLU A 518 -30.74 20.15 -3.92
C GLU A 518 -30.41 20.45 -2.44
N THR A 519 -29.19 20.19 -2.04
CA THR A 519 -28.75 20.29 -0.63
C THR A 519 -28.02 21.61 -0.30
N GLY A 520 -27.53 22.33 -1.32
CA GLY A 520 -26.63 23.48 -1.15
C GLY A 520 -25.22 23.12 -0.66
N LYS A 521 -24.89 21.81 -0.54
CA LYS A 521 -23.60 21.30 -0.06
C LYS A 521 -23.10 20.17 -0.96
N LEU A 522 -21.78 19.97 -1.00
CA LEU A 522 -21.18 18.82 -1.68
C LEU A 522 -21.47 17.53 -0.92
N PRO A 523 -22.07 16.51 -1.55
CA PRO A 523 -22.31 15.21 -0.91
C PRO A 523 -20.98 14.47 -0.70
N LYS A 524 -20.63 14.19 0.56
CA LYS A 524 -19.32 13.64 0.95
C LYS A 524 -19.09 12.19 0.51
N ASN A 525 -20.14 11.46 0.21
CA ASN A 525 -20.03 10.10 -0.37
C ASN A 525 -19.73 10.10 -1.88
N TYR A 526 -19.69 11.24 -2.57
CA TYR A 526 -19.36 11.35 -4.00
C TYR A 526 -17.88 11.66 -4.21
N LEU A 527 -17.35 11.18 -5.34
CA LEU A 527 -16.10 11.68 -5.93
C LEU A 527 -16.39 13.00 -6.66
N TYR A 528 -15.44 13.93 -6.60
CA TYR A 528 -15.57 15.25 -7.24
C TYR A 528 -14.80 15.35 -8.56
N SER A 529 -13.99 14.35 -8.85
CA SER A 529 -13.17 14.29 -10.06
C SER A 529 -12.81 12.85 -10.44
N ALA A 530 -12.66 12.62 -11.75
CA ALA A 530 -12.18 11.34 -12.28
C ALA A 530 -10.73 11.01 -11.87
N ILE A 531 -9.96 11.99 -11.43
CA ILE A 531 -8.56 11.82 -11.00
C ILE A 531 -8.39 12.01 -9.49
N GLN A 532 -9.47 12.15 -8.74
CA GLN A 532 -9.41 12.25 -7.28
C GLN A 532 -8.60 11.11 -6.68
N LYS A 533 -7.76 11.41 -5.70
CA LYS A 533 -6.87 10.45 -5.05
C LYS A 533 -7.42 9.94 -3.72
N ASP A 534 -7.96 10.82 -2.88
CA ASP A 534 -8.58 10.44 -1.62
C ASP A 534 -9.98 9.83 -1.80
N GLY A 535 -10.42 9.04 -0.84
CA GLY A 535 -11.67 8.27 -0.93
C GLY A 535 -11.64 7.15 -1.98
N ARG A 536 -10.48 6.84 -2.56
CA ARG A 536 -10.28 5.77 -3.54
C ARG A 536 -9.11 4.88 -3.12
N GLY A 537 -9.12 3.64 -3.58
CA GLY A 537 -8.11 2.66 -3.20
C GLY A 537 -7.67 1.73 -4.33
N ASN A 538 -6.60 0.99 -4.06
CA ASN A 538 -6.28 -0.22 -4.80
C ASN A 538 -7.08 -1.36 -4.16
N ILE A 539 -7.88 -2.07 -4.96
CA ILE A 539 -8.79 -3.08 -4.43
C ILE A 539 -8.04 -4.38 -4.21
N CYS A 540 -7.39 -4.89 -5.23
CA CYS A 540 -6.58 -6.10 -5.14
C CYS A 540 -5.50 -6.14 -6.24
N PRO A 541 -4.31 -6.69 -5.94
CA PRO A 541 -3.28 -7.01 -6.91
C PRO A 541 -3.18 -8.51 -7.16
N SER A 542 -2.80 -8.88 -8.38
CA SER A 542 -2.30 -10.20 -8.74
C SER A 542 -1.02 -10.04 -9.58
N THR A 543 -0.04 -10.94 -9.44
CA THR A 543 1.29 -10.77 -10.05
C THR A 543 1.70 -11.96 -10.90
N ILE A 544 2.09 -11.70 -12.15
CA ILE A 544 2.64 -12.69 -13.08
C ILE A 544 4.13 -12.88 -12.80
N ILE A 545 4.55 -14.15 -12.72
CA ILE A 545 5.96 -14.52 -12.52
C ILE A 545 6.59 -14.77 -13.88
N LEU A 546 7.06 -13.69 -14.51
CA LEU A 546 7.56 -13.67 -15.88
C LEU A 546 8.66 -14.71 -16.17
N PRO A 547 9.67 -14.96 -15.27
CA PRO A 547 10.71 -15.94 -15.52
C PRO A 547 10.18 -17.36 -15.74
N THR A 548 9.07 -17.73 -15.08
CA THR A 548 8.46 -19.06 -15.25
C THR A 548 7.95 -19.25 -16.68
N TYR A 549 7.20 -18.27 -17.19
CA TYR A 549 6.70 -18.29 -18.57
C TYR A 549 7.83 -18.24 -19.61
N ALA A 550 8.85 -17.41 -19.37
CA ALA A 550 10.02 -17.32 -20.25
C ALA A 550 10.75 -18.65 -20.37
N MET A 551 10.98 -19.35 -19.25
CA MET A 551 11.65 -20.64 -19.26
C MET A 551 10.82 -21.74 -19.94
N GLU A 552 9.50 -21.74 -19.73
CA GLU A 552 8.61 -22.69 -20.39
C GLU A 552 8.53 -22.45 -21.89
N ALA A 553 8.45 -21.19 -22.32
CA ALA A 553 8.47 -20.80 -23.72
C ALA A 553 9.78 -21.21 -24.42
N LYS A 554 10.93 -20.94 -23.77
CA LYS A 554 12.26 -21.35 -24.28
C LYS A 554 12.36 -22.85 -24.45
N LYS A 555 11.99 -23.63 -23.42
CA LYS A 555 12.02 -25.10 -23.50
C LYS A 555 11.06 -25.65 -24.55
N LYS A 556 9.92 -25.00 -24.74
CA LYS A 556 8.99 -25.39 -25.79
C LYS A 556 9.58 -25.14 -27.18
N ALA A 557 10.15 -23.96 -27.41
CA ALA A 557 10.78 -23.60 -28.66
C ALA A 557 11.96 -24.54 -29.01
N GLU A 558 12.80 -24.87 -28.01
CA GLU A 558 13.89 -25.85 -28.16
C GLU A 558 13.38 -27.25 -28.52
N LYS A 559 12.32 -27.71 -27.87
CA LYS A 559 11.66 -28.99 -28.13
C LYS A 559 11.07 -29.08 -29.53
N ASP A 560 10.47 -27.97 -29.99
CA ASP A 560 9.87 -27.85 -31.32
C ASP A 560 10.93 -27.68 -32.42
N GLY A 561 12.22 -27.56 -32.05
CA GLY A 561 13.36 -27.39 -32.95
C GLY A 561 13.54 -25.98 -33.50
N HIS A 562 12.87 -25.01 -32.91
CA HIS A 562 12.85 -23.61 -33.31
C HIS A 562 13.15 -22.66 -32.14
N PRO A 563 14.39 -22.69 -31.57
CA PRO A 563 14.75 -21.86 -30.44
C PRO A 563 14.58 -20.36 -30.72
N GLU A 564 14.62 -19.90 -31.96
CA GLU A 564 14.37 -18.53 -32.41
C GLU A 564 12.93 -18.04 -32.11
N TYR A 565 11.97 -18.94 -31.92
CA TYR A 565 10.58 -18.59 -31.58
C TYR A 565 10.31 -18.47 -30.07
N SER A 566 11.36 -18.52 -29.24
CA SER A 566 11.23 -18.42 -27.76
C SER A 566 10.48 -17.16 -27.32
N VAL A 567 10.79 -16.00 -27.95
CA VAL A 567 10.12 -14.72 -27.65
C VAL A 567 8.65 -14.75 -28.07
N ASP A 568 8.33 -15.28 -29.26
CA ASP A 568 6.95 -15.34 -29.74
C ASP A 568 6.08 -16.28 -28.89
N TYR A 569 6.64 -17.42 -28.48
CA TYR A 569 5.95 -18.33 -27.56
C TYR A 569 5.76 -17.69 -26.19
N PHE A 570 6.74 -16.94 -25.70
CA PHE A 570 6.62 -16.20 -24.45
C PHE A 570 5.52 -15.13 -24.54
N MET A 571 5.50 -14.28 -25.57
CA MET A 571 4.51 -13.23 -25.72
C MET A 571 3.07 -13.77 -25.77
N LYS A 572 2.85 -14.90 -26.48
CA LYS A 572 1.53 -15.59 -26.48
C LYS A 572 1.16 -16.15 -25.11
N ALA A 573 2.12 -16.72 -24.40
CA ALA A 573 1.89 -17.25 -23.05
C ALA A 573 1.61 -16.11 -22.05
N LEU A 574 2.29 -14.97 -22.18
CA LEU A 574 2.08 -13.78 -21.38
C LEU A 574 0.70 -13.17 -21.61
N GLU A 575 0.25 -13.06 -22.87
CA GLU A 575 -1.10 -12.57 -23.18
C GLU A 575 -2.16 -13.42 -22.46
N LYS A 576 -2.02 -14.75 -22.49
CA LYS A 576 -2.91 -15.66 -21.75
C LYS A 576 -2.79 -15.52 -20.24
N ALA A 577 -1.59 -15.26 -19.71
CA ALA A 577 -1.36 -15.04 -18.30
C ALA A 577 -2.04 -13.73 -17.80
N ILE A 578 -2.01 -12.67 -18.60
CA ILE A 578 -2.69 -11.40 -18.31
C ILE A 578 -4.21 -11.61 -18.27
N GLU A 579 -4.76 -12.40 -19.20
CA GLU A 579 -6.17 -12.77 -19.20
C GLU A 579 -6.55 -13.59 -17.95
N ASP A 580 -5.71 -14.56 -17.58
CA ASP A 580 -5.95 -15.37 -16.37
C ASP A 580 -5.86 -14.51 -15.09
N CYS A 581 -4.95 -13.54 -15.01
CA CYS A 581 -4.91 -12.55 -13.93
C CYS A 581 -6.16 -11.68 -13.88
N LYS A 582 -6.64 -11.19 -15.01
CA LYS A 582 -7.89 -10.43 -15.10
C LYS A 582 -9.07 -11.24 -14.54
N ASP A 583 -9.21 -12.50 -14.96
CA ASP A 583 -10.30 -13.38 -14.49
C ASP A 583 -10.23 -13.59 -12.97
N GLU A 584 -9.05 -13.80 -12.42
CA GLU A 584 -8.82 -13.94 -10.99
C GLU A 584 -9.17 -12.64 -10.23
N LEU A 585 -8.70 -11.49 -10.70
CA LEU A 585 -9.00 -10.20 -10.09
C LEU A 585 -10.52 -9.90 -10.09
N ILE A 586 -11.25 -10.29 -11.12
CA ILE A 586 -12.71 -10.17 -11.15
C ILE A 586 -13.35 -11.11 -10.11
N GLU A 587 -12.86 -12.36 -9.96
CA GLU A 587 -13.33 -13.28 -8.92
C GLU A 587 -13.11 -12.68 -7.53
N ARG A 588 -11.91 -12.18 -7.23
CA ARG A 588 -11.60 -11.53 -5.96
C ARG A 588 -12.42 -10.27 -5.72
N PHE A 589 -12.57 -9.42 -6.74
CA PHE A 589 -13.41 -8.23 -6.67
C PHE A 589 -14.85 -8.57 -6.33
N ASN A 590 -15.44 -9.58 -6.98
CA ASN A 590 -16.80 -10.03 -6.70
C ASN A 590 -16.93 -10.58 -5.28
N TRP A 591 -15.92 -11.30 -4.78
CA TRP A 591 -15.88 -11.79 -3.39
C TRP A 591 -15.83 -10.65 -2.38
N ILE A 592 -14.99 -9.62 -2.61
CA ILE A 592 -14.96 -8.41 -1.79
C ILE A 592 -16.33 -7.71 -1.80
N CYS A 593 -16.95 -7.55 -2.97
CA CYS A 593 -18.26 -6.90 -3.10
C CYS A 593 -19.42 -7.69 -2.47
N ALA A 594 -19.25 -8.98 -2.27
CA ALA A 594 -20.24 -9.85 -1.61
C ALA A 594 -20.18 -9.77 -0.07
N GLN A 595 -19.19 -9.06 0.50
CA GLN A 595 -19.09 -8.88 1.95
C GLN A 595 -20.21 -7.97 2.46
N THR A 596 -20.50 -8.06 3.77
CA THR A 596 -21.48 -7.18 4.41
C THR A 596 -20.81 -5.88 4.85
N VAL A 597 -21.56 -4.78 4.91
CA VAL A 597 -21.11 -3.50 5.44
C VAL A 597 -20.54 -3.65 6.86
N ALA A 598 -21.09 -4.53 7.67
CA ALA A 598 -20.65 -4.81 9.03
C ALA A 598 -19.21 -5.35 9.13
N SER A 599 -18.67 -5.94 8.04
CA SER A 599 -17.29 -6.43 8.01
C SER A 599 -16.25 -5.30 8.08
N ALA A 600 -16.62 -4.09 7.64
CA ALA A 600 -15.79 -2.89 7.62
C ALA A 600 -16.60 -1.63 7.96
N SER A 601 -17.42 -1.70 9.03
CA SER A 601 -18.40 -0.65 9.40
C SER A 601 -17.75 0.74 9.54
N PHE A 602 -16.59 0.83 10.18
CA PHE A 602 -15.86 2.09 10.32
C PHE A 602 -15.58 2.77 8.97
N MET A 603 -15.17 2.00 7.98
CA MET A 603 -14.87 2.52 6.64
C MET A 603 -16.12 3.10 5.96
N TRP A 604 -17.24 2.37 6.04
CA TRP A 604 -18.49 2.74 5.36
C TRP A 604 -19.23 3.88 6.07
N GLU A 605 -19.30 3.85 7.40
CA GLU A 605 -19.96 4.87 8.23
C GLU A 605 -19.28 6.23 8.12
N ASN A 606 -17.98 6.28 7.88
CA ASN A 606 -17.20 7.51 7.73
C ASN A 606 -16.90 7.90 6.28
N ASN A 607 -17.53 7.28 5.28
CA ASN A 607 -17.25 7.53 3.86
C ASN A 607 -15.75 7.50 3.52
N ALA A 608 -14.97 6.62 4.19
CA ALA A 608 -13.53 6.48 3.91
C ALA A 608 -13.27 6.09 2.46
N MET A 609 -14.14 5.25 1.90
CA MET A 609 -14.20 4.97 0.46
C MET A 609 -15.45 5.65 -0.11
N LYS A 610 -15.23 6.60 -1.03
CA LYS A 610 -16.30 7.37 -1.68
C LYS A 610 -17.00 6.57 -2.77
N GLY A 611 -18.18 7.02 -3.20
CA GLY A 611 -19.01 6.33 -4.18
C GLY A 611 -19.96 5.30 -3.59
N TYR A 612 -20.02 5.14 -2.26
CA TYR A 612 -20.91 4.17 -1.62
C TYR A 612 -22.38 4.63 -1.68
N ILE A 613 -23.21 3.78 -2.29
CA ILE A 613 -24.65 3.93 -2.40
C ILE A 613 -25.27 2.72 -1.69
N PRO A 614 -25.98 2.88 -0.55
CA PRO A 614 -26.50 1.77 0.25
C PRO A 614 -27.37 0.78 -0.54
N GLU A 615 -28.19 1.27 -1.47
CA GLU A 615 -29.10 0.48 -2.29
C GLU A 615 -28.37 -0.40 -3.32
N GLU A 616 -27.18 0.03 -3.77
CA GLU A 616 -26.34 -0.70 -4.72
C GLU A 616 -25.26 -1.57 -4.03
N GLY A 617 -25.10 -1.40 -2.71
CA GLY A 617 -24.15 -2.13 -1.90
C GLY A 617 -22.69 -1.72 -2.12
N ILE A 618 -21.77 -2.52 -1.60
CA ILE A 618 -20.32 -2.24 -1.56
C ILE A 618 -19.73 -2.03 -2.97
N ARG A 619 -20.31 -2.68 -3.99
CA ARG A 619 -19.83 -2.56 -5.38
C ARG A 619 -19.87 -1.13 -5.91
N SER A 620 -20.84 -0.32 -5.46
CA SER A 620 -20.98 1.09 -5.88
C SER A 620 -19.72 1.92 -5.60
N ALA A 621 -19.04 1.65 -4.49
CA ALA A 621 -17.78 2.30 -4.14
C ALA A 621 -16.56 1.56 -4.70
N MET A 622 -16.53 0.23 -4.62
CA MET A 622 -15.36 -0.58 -5.03
C MET A 622 -15.02 -0.44 -6.52
N LYS A 623 -16.02 -0.20 -7.39
CA LYS A 623 -15.81 0.01 -8.84
C LYS A 623 -14.91 1.22 -9.17
N HIS A 624 -14.82 2.21 -8.26
CA HIS A 624 -13.98 3.40 -8.40
C HIS A 624 -12.50 3.13 -8.05
N GLY A 625 -12.22 2.02 -7.39
CA GLY A 625 -10.86 1.59 -7.06
C GLY A 625 -10.17 0.86 -8.21
N THR A 626 -8.89 0.53 -8.02
CA THR A 626 -8.02 -0.06 -9.05
C THR A 626 -7.85 -1.56 -8.84
N LEU A 627 -7.96 -2.35 -9.91
CA LEU A 627 -7.56 -3.76 -10.00
C LEU A 627 -6.18 -3.83 -10.65
N ALA A 628 -5.18 -4.36 -9.96
CA ALA A 628 -3.78 -4.22 -10.35
C ALA A 628 -3.20 -5.53 -10.91
N ILE A 629 -2.80 -5.53 -12.18
CA ILE A 629 -2.08 -6.64 -12.82
C ILE A 629 -0.58 -6.36 -12.70
N GLY A 630 0.09 -7.13 -11.86
CA GLY A 630 1.49 -6.98 -11.52
C GLY A 630 2.43 -7.92 -12.24
N GLN A 631 3.73 -7.70 -12.04
CA GLN A 631 4.80 -8.53 -12.58
C GLN A 631 6.04 -8.54 -11.70
N ILE A 632 6.85 -9.60 -11.86
CA ILE A 632 8.17 -9.74 -11.22
C ILE A 632 9.16 -10.42 -12.17
N GLY A 633 10.45 -10.04 -12.06
CA GLY A 633 11.53 -10.73 -12.74
C GLY A 633 11.70 -10.36 -14.21
N MET A 634 11.50 -9.08 -14.56
CA MET A 634 11.76 -8.60 -15.94
C MET A 634 13.20 -8.89 -16.37
N ALA A 635 14.18 -8.53 -15.54
CA ALA A 635 15.59 -8.73 -15.87
C ALA A 635 15.93 -10.21 -16.12
N GLU A 636 15.46 -11.10 -15.25
CA GLU A 636 15.66 -12.56 -15.41
C GLU A 636 14.95 -13.11 -16.63
N THR A 637 13.79 -12.58 -16.97
CA THR A 637 13.04 -12.95 -18.19
C THR A 637 13.82 -12.60 -19.45
N LEU A 638 14.34 -11.40 -19.53
CA LEU A 638 15.18 -10.95 -20.64
C LEU A 638 16.45 -11.77 -20.73
N GLN A 639 17.07 -12.10 -19.59
CA GLN A 639 18.25 -12.96 -19.53
C GLN A 639 17.96 -14.39 -20.05
N ILE A 640 16.80 -14.95 -19.71
CA ILE A 640 16.39 -16.28 -20.21
C ILE A 640 16.19 -16.26 -21.72
N LEU A 641 15.52 -15.24 -22.27
CA LEU A 641 15.11 -15.19 -23.67
C LEU A 641 16.22 -14.68 -24.60
N LEU A 642 16.98 -13.65 -24.17
CA LEU A 642 17.92 -12.90 -25.00
C LEU A 642 19.39 -12.98 -24.55
N GLY A 643 19.65 -13.48 -23.32
CA GLY A 643 20.97 -13.49 -22.72
C GLY A 643 21.47 -12.09 -22.26
N CYS A 644 20.56 -11.14 -22.05
CA CYS A 644 20.86 -9.78 -21.59
C CYS A 644 19.71 -9.24 -20.70
N ASN A 645 19.92 -8.13 -20.02
CA ASN A 645 18.87 -7.44 -19.28
C ASN A 645 18.45 -6.12 -19.99
N GLN A 646 17.64 -5.29 -19.33
CA GLN A 646 17.11 -4.03 -19.90
C GLN A 646 18.15 -2.91 -20.11
N LEU A 647 19.39 -3.09 -19.67
CA LEU A 647 20.50 -2.18 -20.00
C LEU A 647 20.99 -2.38 -21.45
N ASP A 648 20.77 -3.55 -22.02
CA ASP A 648 21.03 -3.81 -23.44
C ASP A 648 19.84 -3.30 -24.29
N PRO A 649 20.08 -2.59 -25.42
CA PRO A 649 18.99 -2.10 -26.28
C PRO A 649 18.01 -3.20 -26.73
N ARG A 650 18.47 -4.44 -26.98
CA ARG A 650 17.59 -5.57 -27.35
C ARG A 650 16.69 -5.96 -26.17
N GLY A 651 17.24 -5.96 -24.95
CA GLY A 651 16.47 -6.21 -23.73
C GLY A 651 15.44 -5.13 -23.49
N MET A 652 15.82 -3.85 -23.64
CA MET A 652 14.90 -2.73 -23.51
C MET A 652 13.76 -2.76 -24.54
N GLU A 653 14.06 -3.12 -25.80
CA GLU A 653 13.02 -3.26 -26.83
C GLU A 653 11.97 -4.33 -26.45
N LEU A 654 12.43 -5.51 -25.99
CA LEU A 654 11.52 -6.54 -25.55
C LEU A 654 10.77 -6.13 -24.27
N ALA A 655 11.42 -5.46 -23.30
CA ALA A 655 10.76 -4.94 -22.10
C ALA A 655 9.62 -3.98 -22.47
N LYS A 656 9.85 -3.06 -23.39
CA LYS A 656 8.79 -2.14 -23.90
C LYS A 656 7.63 -2.89 -24.57
N ARG A 657 7.91 -3.94 -25.35
CA ARG A 657 6.86 -4.78 -25.96
C ARG A 657 6.03 -5.50 -24.90
N ILE A 658 6.68 -6.00 -23.84
CA ILE A 658 6.00 -6.62 -22.68
C ILE A 658 5.09 -5.62 -22.00
N GLU A 659 5.61 -4.44 -21.65
CA GLU A 659 4.84 -3.38 -20.98
C GLU A 659 3.69 -2.85 -21.83
N GLN A 660 3.90 -2.70 -23.16
CA GLN A 660 2.86 -2.29 -24.07
C GLN A 660 1.70 -3.32 -24.09
N LEU A 661 2.02 -4.62 -24.10
CA LEU A 661 0.99 -5.66 -24.04
C LEU A 661 0.15 -5.55 -22.73
N TYR A 662 0.79 -5.34 -21.58
CA TYR A 662 0.08 -5.12 -20.31
C TYR A 662 -0.85 -3.90 -20.39
N LYS A 663 -0.34 -2.77 -20.91
CA LYS A 663 -1.09 -1.52 -21.03
C LYS A 663 -2.30 -1.67 -21.95
N ASP A 664 -2.10 -2.29 -23.11
CA ASP A 664 -3.16 -2.50 -24.10
C ASP A 664 -4.26 -3.40 -23.54
N LYS A 665 -3.89 -4.52 -22.89
CA LYS A 665 -4.85 -5.43 -22.26
C LYS A 665 -5.58 -4.77 -21.07
N CYS A 666 -4.90 -4.02 -20.23
CA CYS A 666 -5.57 -3.27 -19.16
C CYS A 666 -6.58 -2.26 -19.71
N ASN A 667 -6.26 -1.58 -20.81
CA ASN A 667 -7.19 -0.65 -21.44
C ASN A 667 -8.39 -1.36 -22.08
N GLU A 668 -8.16 -2.48 -22.79
CA GLU A 668 -9.23 -3.36 -23.30
C GLU A 668 -10.19 -3.78 -22.18
N TYR A 669 -9.65 -4.28 -21.06
CA TYR A 669 -10.46 -4.73 -19.93
C TYR A 669 -11.21 -3.60 -19.21
N LYS A 670 -10.68 -2.37 -19.19
CA LYS A 670 -11.43 -1.21 -18.67
C LYS A 670 -12.71 -0.98 -19.45
N GLU A 671 -12.62 -0.99 -20.78
CA GLU A 671 -13.76 -0.74 -21.65
C GLU A 671 -14.77 -1.92 -21.58
N GLU A 672 -14.29 -3.18 -21.53
CA GLU A 672 -15.13 -4.37 -21.54
C GLU A 672 -15.87 -4.58 -20.21
N TYR A 673 -15.17 -4.43 -19.07
CA TYR A 673 -15.72 -4.76 -17.73
C TYR A 673 -16.17 -3.55 -16.92
N HIS A 674 -15.92 -2.33 -17.38
CA HIS A 674 -16.17 -1.09 -16.64
C HIS A 674 -15.53 -1.09 -15.24
N LEU A 675 -14.30 -1.59 -15.13
CA LEU A 675 -13.48 -1.63 -13.93
C LEU A 675 -12.10 -1.03 -14.21
N ASN A 676 -11.50 -0.38 -13.21
CA ASN A 676 -10.21 0.31 -13.37
C ASN A 676 -9.03 -0.67 -13.30
N PHE A 677 -8.80 -1.46 -14.35
CA PHE A 677 -7.59 -2.27 -14.47
C PHE A 677 -6.35 -1.41 -14.67
N GLY A 678 -5.24 -1.78 -14.04
CA GLY A 678 -3.99 -1.02 -14.16
C GLY A 678 -2.75 -1.88 -14.08
N VAL A 679 -1.70 -1.46 -14.80
CA VAL A 679 -0.37 -2.08 -14.77
C VAL A 679 0.32 -1.72 -13.46
N TYR A 680 0.81 -2.71 -12.73
CA TYR A 680 1.40 -2.57 -11.42
C TYR A 680 2.82 -3.13 -11.34
N TYR A 681 3.75 -2.31 -10.92
CA TYR A 681 5.11 -2.76 -10.68
C TYR A 681 5.22 -3.25 -9.23
N THR A 682 5.02 -4.55 -9.08
CA THR A 682 4.77 -5.21 -7.79
C THR A 682 5.84 -4.93 -6.74
N PRO A 683 5.46 -4.50 -5.51
CA PRO A 683 6.37 -4.45 -4.38
C PRO A 683 6.57 -5.87 -3.82
N ALA A 684 7.50 -6.63 -4.41
CA ALA A 684 7.72 -8.01 -4.05
C ALA A 684 8.58 -8.11 -2.78
N GLU A 685 7.95 -8.23 -1.62
CA GLU A 685 8.64 -8.45 -0.36
C GLU A 685 8.96 -9.94 -0.16
N SER A 686 7.98 -10.77 0.14
CA SER A 686 8.17 -12.23 0.24
C SER A 686 8.14 -12.93 -1.12
N LEU A 687 7.43 -12.36 -2.09
CA LEU A 687 7.30 -12.89 -3.44
C LEU A 687 8.65 -13.06 -4.15
N CYS A 688 9.59 -12.11 -4.00
CA CYS A 688 10.91 -12.22 -4.65
C CYS A 688 11.65 -13.50 -4.27
N MET A 689 11.50 -13.96 -3.01
CA MET A 689 12.07 -15.19 -2.50
C MET A 689 11.23 -16.42 -2.88
N THR A 690 9.93 -16.39 -2.62
CA THR A 690 9.07 -17.58 -2.81
C THR A 690 8.94 -17.99 -4.26
N SER A 691 8.87 -17.03 -5.19
CA SER A 691 8.88 -17.32 -6.62
C SER A 691 10.24 -17.85 -7.10
N TYR A 692 11.32 -17.30 -6.59
CA TYR A 692 12.68 -17.76 -6.85
C TYR A 692 12.89 -19.21 -6.36
N ASP A 693 12.52 -19.53 -5.13
CA ASP A 693 12.70 -20.87 -4.55
C ASP A 693 11.92 -21.94 -5.35
N LYS A 694 10.68 -21.65 -5.74
CA LYS A 694 9.87 -22.54 -6.58
C LYS A 694 10.51 -22.74 -7.97
N PHE A 695 11.03 -21.67 -8.56
CA PHE A 695 11.73 -21.70 -9.85
C PHE A 695 13.05 -22.49 -9.75
N LEU A 696 13.88 -22.21 -8.75
CA LEU A 696 15.15 -22.90 -8.50
C LEU A 696 14.94 -24.41 -8.30
N LYS A 697 13.91 -24.81 -7.57
CA LYS A 697 13.56 -26.22 -7.39
C LYS A 697 13.30 -26.93 -8.70
N LYS A 698 12.62 -26.26 -9.66
CA LYS A 698 12.21 -26.81 -10.95
C LYS A 698 13.33 -26.76 -12.00
N TYR A 699 14.07 -25.65 -12.06
CA TYR A 699 14.99 -25.35 -13.16
C TYR A 699 16.47 -25.33 -12.78
N LYS A 700 16.80 -25.43 -11.47
CA LYS A 700 18.17 -25.45 -10.92
C LYS A 700 18.88 -24.10 -11.06
N LEU A 701 20.20 -24.10 -10.85
CA LEU A 701 21.05 -22.91 -10.98
C LEU A 701 21.25 -22.54 -12.46
N ILE A 702 20.95 -21.30 -12.79
CA ILE A 702 21.15 -20.71 -14.12
C ILE A 702 21.87 -19.37 -13.90
N GLU A 703 23.03 -19.21 -14.53
CA GLU A 703 23.83 -17.98 -14.42
C GLU A 703 23.04 -16.75 -14.84
N ASN A 704 23.14 -15.69 -14.08
CA ASN A 704 22.41 -14.41 -14.21
C ASN A 704 20.87 -14.47 -14.15
N VAL A 705 20.31 -15.65 -13.78
CA VAL A 705 18.87 -15.83 -13.52
C VAL A 705 18.67 -16.23 -12.08
N THR A 706 19.12 -17.43 -11.68
CA THR A 706 19.02 -17.92 -10.30
C THR A 706 20.35 -17.94 -9.56
N ALA A 707 21.46 -17.68 -10.26
CA ALA A 707 22.80 -17.80 -9.72
C ALA A 707 23.74 -16.71 -10.24
N PHE A 708 24.78 -16.45 -9.48
CA PHE A 708 25.93 -15.67 -9.90
C PHE A 708 27.19 -16.53 -9.84
N LYS A 709 28.19 -16.19 -10.64
CA LYS A 709 29.46 -16.85 -10.64
C LYS A 709 30.37 -16.23 -9.57
N ASP A 710 30.77 -17.04 -8.59
CA ASP A 710 31.67 -16.58 -7.53
C ASP A 710 33.05 -16.25 -8.15
N SER A 711 33.51 -15.03 -7.93
CA SER A 711 34.76 -14.54 -8.55
C SER A 711 36.03 -15.25 -8.06
N LYS A 712 35.98 -15.93 -6.91
CA LYS A 712 37.11 -16.61 -6.30
C LYS A 712 37.15 -18.08 -6.69
N THR A 713 36.01 -18.76 -6.72
CA THR A 713 35.90 -20.20 -6.95
C THR A 713 35.48 -20.56 -8.37
N GLY A 714 34.84 -19.62 -9.10
CA GLY A 714 34.29 -19.89 -10.43
C GLY A 714 32.98 -20.69 -10.39
N GLU A 715 32.50 -21.05 -9.20
CA GLU A 715 31.30 -21.85 -9.01
C GLU A 715 30.03 -20.99 -9.06
N LEU A 716 28.91 -21.58 -9.50
CA LEU A 716 27.59 -20.94 -9.44
C LEU A 716 27.05 -21.00 -8.03
N LYS A 717 26.78 -19.83 -7.45
CA LYS A 717 26.11 -19.68 -6.14
C LYS A 717 24.71 -19.13 -6.31
N PRO A 718 23.73 -19.61 -5.51
CA PRO A 718 22.35 -19.14 -5.59
C PRO A 718 22.25 -17.67 -5.18
N ARG A 719 21.44 -16.91 -5.91
CA ARG A 719 21.18 -15.50 -5.62
C ARG A 719 20.14 -15.31 -4.52
N GLY A 720 19.13 -16.18 -4.46
CA GLY A 720 18.15 -16.23 -3.38
C GLY A 720 16.89 -15.39 -3.59
N TYR A 721 16.79 -14.61 -4.66
CA TYR A 721 15.64 -13.75 -5.00
C TYR A 721 15.54 -13.47 -6.50
N PHE A 722 14.37 -13.04 -6.95
CA PHE A 722 14.18 -12.41 -8.26
C PHE A 722 14.14 -10.89 -8.11
N THR A 723 14.60 -10.17 -9.13
CA THR A 723 14.53 -8.71 -9.21
C THR A 723 13.08 -8.25 -9.21
N ASN A 724 12.80 -7.22 -8.38
CA ASN A 724 11.46 -6.64 -8.30
C ASN A 724 11.05 -6.00 -9.63
N SER A 725 9.83 -6.31 -10.06
CA SER A 725 9.15 -5.72 -11.22
C SER A 725 10.07 -5.46 -12.42
N ILE A 726 10.20 -4.19 -12.85
CA ILE A 726 10.98 -3.76 -14.02
C ILE A 726 12.38 -3.23 -13.66
N HIS A 727 12.77 -3.30 -12.37
CA HIS A 727 14.02 -2.67 -11.94
C HIS A 727 15.25 -3.26 -12.63
N VAL A 728 16.24 -2.40 -12.86
CA VAL A 728 17.58 -2.84 -13.15
C VAL A 728 18.08 -3.65 -11.94
N PRO A 729 18.72 -4.81 -12.16
CA PRO A 729 19.23 -5.62 -11.06
C PRO A 729 20.16 -4.83 -10.13
N VAL A 730 19.96 -4.98 -8.82
CA VAL A 730 20.68 -4.19 -7.80
C VAL A 730 22.19 -4.42 -7.74
N TRP A 731 22.67 -5.49 -8.39
CA TRP A 731 24.10 -5.83 -8.50
C TRP A 731 24.81 -5.21 -9.72
N GLU A 732 24.07 -4.48 -10.56
CA GLU A 732 24.66 -3.84 -11.74
C GLU A 732 25.46 -2.58 -11.33
N LYS A 733 26.70 -2.53 -11.82
CA LYS A 733 27.60 -1.39 -11.56
C LYS A 733 27.36 -0.28 -12.55
N ILE A 734 26.35 0.51 -12.30
CA ILE A 734 25.95 1.64 -13.14
C ILE A 734 25.82 2.91 -12.30
N SER A 735 25.84 4.08 -12.94
CA SER A 735 25.54 5.33 -12.28
C SER A 735 24.05 5.45 -11.94
N PRO A 736 23.67 6.28 -10.96
CA PRO A 736 22.26 6.54 -10.66
C PRO A 736 21.52 7.14 -11.87
N PHE A 737 22.21 7.91 -12.71
CA PHE A 737 21.65 8.49 -13.95
C PHE A 737 21.34 7.43 -15.00
N GLN A 738 22.24 6.48 -15.23
CA GLN A 738 22.00 5.36 -16.13
C GLN A 738 20.81 4.51 -15.69
N LYS A 739 20.64 4.31 -14.37
CA LYS A 739 19.48 3.62 -13.82
C LYS A 739 18.19 4.41 -14.07
N ILE A 740 18.19 5.71 -13.80
CA ILE A 740 17.05 6.59 -14.07
C ILE A 740 16.72 6.60 -15.57
N ASP A 741 17.72 6.74 -16.46
CA ASP A 741 17.52 6.72 -17.90
C ASP A 741 16.96 5.40 -18.43
N CYS A 742 17.35 4.28 -17.81
CA CYS A 742 16.82 2.97 -18.14
C CYS A 742 15.35 2.83 -17.67
N GLU A 743 15.08 3.05 -16.38
CA GLU A 743 13.76 2.83 -15.79
C GLU A 743 12.72 3.85 -16.26
N SER A 744 13.12 5.09 -16.58
CA SER A 744 12.23 6.13 -17.13
C SER A 744 11.52 5.72 -18.42
N GLN A 745 12.15 4.85 -19.21
CA GLN A 745 11.56 4.34 -20.45
C GLN A 745 10.40 3.36 -20.21
N LEU A 746 10.25 2.84 -19.00
CA LEU A 746 9.25 1.82 -18.63
C LEU A 746 8.19 2.33 -17.66
N VAL A 747 8.48 3.35 -16.83
CA VAL A 747 7.53 3.82 -15.80
C VAL A 747 6.23 4.40 -16.38
N GLY A 748 6.25 4.94 -17.58
CA GLY A 748 5.08 5.51 -18.28
C GLY A 748 4.01 4.49 -18.69
N TYR A 749 4.30 3.19 -18.59
CA TYR A 749 3.31 2.13 -18.83
C TYR A 749 2.50 1.81 -17.56
N SER A 750 3.03 2.12 -16.38
CA SER A 750 2.33 1.86 -15.11
C SER A 750 1.16 2.81 -14.92
N SER A 751 0.02 2.27 -14.49
CA SER A 751 -1.20 3.03 -14.14
C SER A 751 -1.75 2.69 -12.75
N ALA A 752 -1.13 1.75 -12.03
CA ALA A 752 -1.56 1.35 -10.69
C ALA A 752 -0.46 1.50 -9.63
N GLY A 753 0.77 1.82 -10.03
CA GLY A 753 1.86 2.12 -9.12
C GLY A 753 3.23 1.62 -9.55
N CYS A 754 4.25 2.45 -9.34
CA CYS A 754 5.67 2.12 -9.49
C CYS A 754 6.51 2.97 -8.54
N ILE A 755 7.79 2.66 -8.44
CA ILE A 755 8.80 3.48 -7.75
C ILE A 755 10.16 3.19 -8.38
N THR A 756 11.02 4.19 -8.47
CA THR A 756 12.43 4.04 -8.83
C THR A 756 13.33 4.35 -7.64
N TYR A 757 14.33 3.52 -7.41
CA TYR A 757 15.30 3.69 -6.33
C TYR A 757 16.70 3.95 -6.88
N VAL A 758 17.49 4.72 -6.13
CA VAL A 758 18.94 4.81 -6.30
C VAL A 758 19.64 4.49 -4.99
N GLU A 759 20.74 3.76 -5.07
CA GLU A 759 21.59 3.42 -3.92
C GLU A 759 22.71 4.44 -3.85
N ILE A 760 22.73 5.29 -2.82
CA ILE A 760 23.74 6.34 -2.61
C ILE A 760 24.53 6.00 -1.37
N GLY A 761 25.86 6.23 -1.41
CA GLY A 761 26.73 6.04 -0.26
C GLY A 761 26.49 7.03 0.89
N ASP A 762 27.26 6.89 1.94
CA ASP A 762 27.18 7.67 3.19
C ASP A 762 27.54 9.16 3.05
N ASN A 763 28.02 9.59 1.88
CA ASN A 763 28.38 10.97 1.60
C ASN A 763 27.20 11.90 1.27
N ALA A 764 25.98 11.40 1.22
CA ALA A 764 24.79 12.17 0.85
C ALA A 764 24.56 13.42 1.73
N GLU A 765 24.82 13.33 3.05
CA GLU A 765 24.70 14.48 3.97
C GLU A 765 25.73 15.59 3.68
N HIS A 766 26.86 15.27 3.08
CA HIS A 766 27.94 16.21 2.76
C HIS A 766 27.76 16.87 1.40
N ASN A 767 26.81 16.39 0.57
CA ASN A 767 26.54 16.90 -0.76
C ASN A 767 25.07 17.00 -1.13
N LEU A 768 24.36 17.81 -0.39
CA LEU A 768 22.92 18.05 -0.59
C LEU A 768 22.59 18.61 -1.97
N LYS A 769 23.50 19.39 -2.56
CA LYS A 769 23.30 19.96 -3.91
C LYS A 769 23.24 18.87 -4.97
N ALA A 770 24.14 17.90 -4.93
CA ALA A 770 24.14 16.80 -5.87
C ALA A 770 22.91 15.90 -5.68
N LEU A 771 22.50 15.64 -4.42
CA LEU A 771 21.28 14.90 -4.15
C LEU A 771 20.04 15.62 -4.71
N MET A 772 19.96 16.94 -4.53
CA MET A 772 18.87 17.74 -5.09
C MET A 772 18.83 17.68 -6.62
N GLN A 773 19.99 17.79 -7.28
CA GLN A 773 20.12 17.67 -8.72
C GLN A 773 19.67 16.29 -9.22
N LEU A 774 20.01 15.22 -8.49
CA LEU A 774 19.57 13.85 -8.83
C LEU A 774 18.06 13.69 -8.74
N VAL A 775 17.43 14.26 -7.72
CA VAL A 775 15.96 14.23 -7.57
C VAL A 775 15.30 15.04 -8.70
N LEU A 776 15.81 16.21 -9.05
CA LEU A 776 15.32 17.02 -10.17
C LEU A 776 15.56 16.33 -11.51
N TYR A 777 16.67 15.61 -11.69
CA TYR A 777 16.93 14.80 -12.88
C TYR A 777 15.90 13.68 -13.04
N ALA A 778 15.58 12.96 -11.96
CA ALA A 778 14.54 11.94 -11.98
C ALA A 778 13.17 12.55 -12.38
N LYS A 779 12.82 13.72 -11.81
CA LYS A 779 11.60 14.46 -12.19
C LYS A 779 11.60 14.80 -13.68
N ALA A 780 12.71 15.33 -14.21
CA ALA A 780 12.84 15.73 -15.61
C ALA A 780 12.78 14.56 -16.60
N LYS A 781 13.20 13.35 -16.15
CA LYS A 781 13.04 12.10 -16.91
C LYS A 781 11.66 11.47 -16.75
N ASP A 782 10.71 12.23 -16.25
CA ASP A 782 9.31 11.80 -16.05
C ASP A 782 9.14 10.59 -15.11
N ILE A 783 10.10 10.39 -14.18
CA ILE A 783 9.94 9.42 -13.11
C ILE A 783 8.82 9.89 -12.19
N THR A 784 7.82 9.04 -11.99
CA THR A 784 6.62 9.39 -11.22
C THR A 784 6.89 9.43 -9.72
N TYR A 785 7.57 8.39 -9.20
CA TYR A 785 7.85 8.24 -7.78
C TYR A 785 9.28 7.75 -7.59
N PHE A 786 10.03 8.50 -6.80
CA PHE A 786 11.47 8.35 -6.66
C PHE A 786 11.88 8.27 -5.18
N ALA A 787 12.83 7.40 -4.88
CA ALA A 787 13.38 7.27 -3.54
C ALA A 787 14.89 7.09 -3.57
N VAL A 788 15.54 7.65 -2.53
CA VAL A 788 16.98 7.55 -2.32
C VAL A 788 17.24 6.59 -1.18
N ASN A 789 18.11 5.62 -1.38
CA ASN A 789 18.59 4.73 -0.34
C ASN A 789 19.98 5.19 0.11
N VAL A 790 20.09 5.47 1.40
CA VAL A 790 21.34 5.87 2.07
C VAL A 790 21.58 4.87 3.18
N PRO A 791 22.79 4.29 3.32
CA PRO A 791 23.07 3.36 4.41
C PRO A 791 23.01 4.11 5.76
N ILE A 792 22.08 3.70 6.61
CA ILE A 792 21.89 4.26 7.96
C ILE A 792 21.93 3.12 8.96
N SER A 793 22.75 3.28 9.97
CA SER A 793 22.84 2.34 11.08
C SER A 793 22.88 3.08 12.41
N GLU A 794 22.34 2.49 13.44
CA GLU A 794 22.30 3.06 14.78
C GLU A 794 22.72 2.03 15.82
N CYS A 795 23.69 2.37 16.63
CA CYS A 795 24.10 1.53 17.75
C CYS A 795 23.22 1.80 18.98
N THR A 796 22.43 0.82 19.39
CA THR A 796 21.55 0.93 20.56
C THR A 796 22.32 1.02 21.88
N ASN A 797 23.60 0.61 21.88
CA ASN A 797 24.44 0.64 23.08
C ASN A 797 25.03 2.03 23.39
N CYS A 798 25.43 2.81 22.36
CA CYS A 798 26.11 4.09 22.55
C CYS A 798 25.49 5.28 21.81
N GLY A 799 24.38 5.07 21.07
CA GLY A 799 23.70 6.10 20.30
C GLY A 799 24.48 6.57 19.06
N TYR A 800 25.50 5.83 18.61
CA TYR A 800 26.19 6.17 17.37
C TYR A 800 25.22 6.03 16.19
N ASN A 801 25.13 7.05 15.37
CA ASN A 801 24.30 7.07 14.16
C ASN A 801 25.19 7.39 12.96
N GLY A 802 25.19 6.50 11.96
CA GLY A 802 26.03 6.59 10.77
C GLY A 802 26.08 5.27 10.03
N HIS A 803 26.95 5.15 9.03
CA HIS A 803 27.11 3.91 8.28
C HIS A 803 27.90 2.87 9.07
N ILE A 804 27.31 1.72 9.35
CA ILE A 804 27.97 0.52 9.87
C ILE A 804 27.64 -0.61 8.92
N LYS A 805 28.67 -1.27 8.40
CA LYS A 805 28.48 -2.43 7.50
C LYS A 805 27.81 -3.59 8.25
N PHE A 806 27.00 -4.35 7.54
CA PHE A 806 26.41 -5.58 8.07
C PHE A 806 27.49 -6.54 8.60
N ASP A 807 27.18 -7.23 9.67
CA ASP A 807 28.06 -8.18 10.36
C ASP A 807 29.37 -7.51 10.93
N SER A 808 29.36 -6.18 11.15
CA SER A 808 30.48 -5.41 11.71
C SER A 808 30.18 -4.87 13.10
N CYS A 809 31.21 -4.54 13.87
CA CYS A 809 31.06 -3.92 15.18
C CYS A 809 30.88 -2.38 15.08
N CYS A 810 30.24 -1.79 16.07
CA CYS A 810 30.10 -0.34 16.19
C CYS A 810 31.48 0.35 16.23
N PRO A 811 31.76 1.32 15.35
CA PRO A 811 33.07 2.02 15.31
C PRO A 811 33.33 2.85 16.55
N LYS A 812 32.31 3.25 17.33
CA LYS A 812 32.43 4.09 18.52
C LYS A 812 32.65 3.29 19.81
N CYS A 813 31.90 2.18 20.00
CA CYS A 813 31.95 1.46 21.29
C CYS A 813 32.28 -0.03 21.13
N GLY A 814 32.51 -0.55 19.94
CA GLY A 814 32.85 -1.95 19.69
C GLY A 814 31.69 -2.94 19.90
N ALA A 815 30.46 -2.48 20.10
CA ALA A 815 29.31 -3.36 20.27
C ALA A 815 29.10 -4.20 19.01
N GLU A 816 28.75 -5.49 19.21
CA GLU A 816 28.48 -6.45 18.15
C GLU A 816 27.25 -6.04 17.33
N ASP A 817 27.12 -6.57 16.11
CA ASP A 817 26.05 -6.32 15.15
C ASP A 817 24.63 -6.50 15.73
N LYS A 818 24.43 -7.42 16.65
CA LYS A 818 23.14 -7.63 17.35
C LYS A 818 22.62 -6.39 18.12
N TYR A 819 23.51 -5.44 18.45
CA TYR A 819 23.19 -4.15 19.07
C TYR A 819 23.07 -3.00 18.06
N ILE A 820 23.13 -3.31 16.76
CA ILE A 820 23.07 -2.33 15.69
C ILE A 820 21.74 -2.47 14.97
N ASN A 821 21.00 -1.38 14.87
CA ASN A 821 19.85 -1.25 14.02
C ASN A 821 20.31 -0.83 12.63
N HIS A 822 20.17 -1.70 11.64
CA HIS A 822 20.40 -1.36 10.24
C HIS A 822 19.06 -1.01 9.58
N TYR A 823 18.94 0.26 9.21
CA TYR A 823 17.77 0.72 8.49
C TYR A 823 17.94 0.45 7.00
N ALA A 824 17.00 -0.21 6.40
CA ALA A 824 16.99 -0.45 4.97
C ALA A 824 15.57 -0.38 4.40
N ARG A 825 15.49 -0.02 3.13
CA ARG A 825 14.23 -0.04 2.40
C ARG A 825 13.89 -1.47 2.01
N VAL A 826 12.72 -1.93 2.43
CA VAL A 826 12.23 -3.29 2.10
C VAL A 826 11.64 -3.30 0.70
N THR A 827 10.65 -2.42 0.46
CA THR A 827 10.03 -2.17 -0.84
C THR A 827 9.85 -0.66 -1.03
N GLY A 828 8.77 -0.03 -0.58
CA GLY A 828 8.63 1.42 -0.53
C GLY A 828 8.80 1.98 0.87
N TYR A 829 8.68 1.17 1.90
CA TYR A 829 8.82 1.55 3.31
C TYR A 829 10.17 1.09 3.90
N LEU A 830 10.56 1.72 5.00
CA LEU A 830 11.77 1.39 5.74
C LEU A 830 11.46 0.31 6.79
N SER A 831 12.46 -0.48 7.15
CA SER A 831 12.42 -1.33 8.33
C SER A 831 13.70 -1.20 9.14
N VAL A 832 13.55 -1.35 10.45
CA VAL A 832 14.65 -1.47 11.41
C VAL A 832 14.98 -2.94 11.55
N LYS A 833 16.22 -3.29 11.76
CA LYS A 833 16.71 -4.67 11.92
C LYS A 833 16.58 -5.52 10.66
N TYR A 834 17.61 -5.48 9.89
CA TYR A 834 17.86 -6.36 8.76
C TYR A 834 17.53 -7.86 9.03
N GLN A 835 17.73 -8.32 10.27
CA GLN A 835 17.42 -9.69 10.71
C GLN A 835 15.92 -10.03 10.62
N HIS A 836 15.04 -9.02 10.62
CA HIS A 836 13.60 -9.21 10.43
C HIS A 836 13.18 -9.36 8.96
N PHE A 837 14.10 -9.13 8.01
CA PHE A 837 13.83 -9.33 6.60
C PHE A 837 13.72 -10.82 6.30
N ASN A 838 12.87 -11.19 5.35
CA ASN A 838 12.93 -12.54 4.80
C ASN A 838 14.28 -12.77 4.09
N ARG A 839 14.68 -14.04 3.94
CA ARG A 839 15.98 -14.43 3.37
C ARG A 839 16.27 -13.77 2.02
N GLY A 840 15.27 -13.69 1.12
CA GLY A 840 15.44 -13.08 -0.20
C GLY A 840 15.77 -11.59 -0.12
N LYS A 841 15.10 -10.85 0.76
CA LYS A 841 15.39 -9.43 1.00
C LYS A 841 16.73 -9.20 1.71
N GLN A 842 17.15 -10.14 2.55
CA GLN A 842 18.51 -10.10 3.12
C GLN A 842 19.57 -10.25 2.03
N PHE A 843 19.39 -11.18 1.10
CA PHE A 843 20.31 -11.35 -0.04
C PHE A 843 20.28 -10.14 -0.98
N GLU A 844 19.09 -9.66 -1.35
CA GLU A 844 18.94 -8.46 -2.19
C GLU A 844 19.66 -7.25 -1.57
N THR A 845 19.48 -7.01 -0.26
CA THR A 845 20.11 -5.88 0.43
C THR A 845 21.65 -6.00 0.45
N LYS A 846 22.18 -7.22 0.57
CA LYS A 846 23.64 -7.46 0.49
C LYS A 846 24.19 -7.31 -0.93
N ASP A 847 23.39 -7.60 -1.95
CA ASP A 847 23.79 -7.50 -3.35
C ASP A 847 23.68 -6.08 -3.92
N ARG A 848 23.10 -5.14 -3.18
CA ARG A 848 22.96 -3.74 -3.63
C ARG A 848 24.32 -3.11 -3.82
N GLU A 849 24.63 -2.72 -5.05
CA GLU A 849 25.79 -1.93 -5.38
C GLU A 849 25.53 -0.45 -5.13
N GLU A 850 26.40 0.18 -4.36
CA GLU A 850 26.36 1.62 -4.13
C GLU A 850 26.94 2.37 -5.34
N HIS A 851 26.29 3.45 -5.74
CA HIS A 851 26.76 4.29 -6.85
C HIS A 851 27.83 5.32 -6.43
N VAL A 852 28.58 5.05 -5.35
CA VAL A 852 29.51 5.99 -4.69
C VAL A 852 30.62 6.46 -5.64
N GLN A 853 31.25 5.57 -6.38
CA GLN A 853 32.33 5.93 -7.31
C GLN A 853 31.89 6.89 -8.41
N PHE A 854 30.64 6.82 -8.84
CA PHE A 854 30.07 7.75 -9.82
C PHE A 854 29.57 9.03 -9.17
N TRP A 855 29.20 8.96 -7.90
CA TRP A 855 28.73 10.07 -7.11
C TRP A 855 29.84 11.06 -6.78
N ASP A 856 31.00 10.57 -6.34
CA ASP A 856 32.16 11.39 -6.03
C ASP A 856 32.72 12.08 -7.27
N ASP A 857 32.85 11.37 -8.39
CA ASP A 857 33.29 11.92 -9.67
C ASP A 857 32.33 12.99 -10.18
N TRP A 858 31.04 12.75 -10.03
CA TRP A 858 30.00 13.66 -10.49
C TRP A 858 29.95 14.97 -9.71
N VAL A 859 30.21 14.92 -8.42
CA VAL A 859 30.23 16.07 -7.52
C VAL A 859 31.41 17.00 -7.79
N LEU A 860 32.53 16.48 -8.24
CA LEU A 860 33.77 17.25 -8.42
C LEU A 860 33.92 17.84 -9.83
N SER A 861 33.11 17.46 -10.80
CA SER A 861 33.23 17.95 -12.18
C SER A 861 32.29 19.13 -12.46
N GLU A 862 32.85 20.27 -12.84
CA GLU A 862 32.08 21.39 -13.39
C GLU A 862 31.27 20.99 -14.65
N GLU A 863 31.67 19.93 -15.34
CA GLU A 863 30.96 19.36 -16.50
C GLU A 863 29.53 18.92 -16.21
N ILE A 864 29.19 18.61 -14.94
CA ILE A 864 27.84 18.17 -14.57
C ILE A 864 26.88 19.36 -14.38
N VAL A 865 27.41 20.50 -13.97
CA VAL A 865 26.66 21.76 -13.98
C VAL A 865 26.38 22.19 -15.41
N THR A 866 27.17 21.73 -16.37
CA THR A 866 27.06 21.98 -17.80
C THR A 866 26.58 20.77 -18.62
N ASN A 867 26.10 19.67 -17.96
CA ASN A 867 25.53 18.54 -18.66
C ASN A 867 24.37 19.04 -19.54
N PRO A 868 24.41 18.80 -20.88
CA PRO A 868 23.38 19.28 -21.79
C PRO A 868 21.96 18.90 -21.37
N HIS A 869 21.77 17.68 -20.82
CA HIS A 869 20.47 17.23 -20.29
C HIS A 869 20.01 18.02 -19.06
N TYR A 870 20.92 18.45 -18.17
CA TYR A 870 20.56 19.31 -17.04
C TYR A 870 20.18 20.73 -17.52
N ASN A 871 20.90 21.27 -18.51
CA ASN A 871 20.60 22.56 -19.11
C ASN A 871 19.32 22.53 -19.95
N GLU A 872 19.04 21.43 -20.66
CA GLU A 872 17.77 21.22 -21.35
C GLU A 872 16.61 21.18 -20.36
N VAL A 873 16.77 20.53 -19.21
CA VAL A 873 15.79 20.48 -18.13
C VAL A 873 15.51 21.88 -17.54
N GLN A 874 16.53 22.74 -17.40
CA GLN A 874 16.35 24.13 -16.95
C GLN A 874 15.79 25.05 -18.05
N MET A 875 16.01 24.73 -19.32
CA MET A 875 15.56 25.56 -20.45
C MET A 875 14.17 25.17 -20.97
N THR A 876 13.71 23.96 -20.67
CA THR A 876 12.36 23.48 -21.04
C THR A 876 11.35 23.51 -19.89
N ALA A 877 11.76 23.91 -18.68
CA ALA A 877 10.91 24.02 -17.51
C ALA A 877 10.50 25.48 -17.22
#